data_2b0af04ef7b2f608440c3db0b45ab8ef
#
_entry.id   2b0af04ef7b2f608440c3db0b45ab8ef
#
_cell.length_a   1.000
_cell.length_b   1.000
_cell.length_c   1.000
_cell.angle_alpha   90.00
_cell.angle_beta   90.00
_cell.angle_gamma   90.00
#
_symmetry.space_group_name_H-M   'P 1'
#
loop_
_entity.id
_entity.type
_entity.pdbx_description
1 polymer ?
#
loop_
_entity_poly.entity_id
_entity_poly.type
_entity_poly.pdbx_seq_one_letter_code
_entity_poly.pdbx_strand_id
1 'polypeptide(L)'
;MIKIFKQLGRHWAACIAVVALLFVQAYCDLSLPDYTSKIVDIGIQQGGIESPVPETIRDTTLQALELLMSEQDAALAEQWYSAPDADGVRTLSHDATAAMSELENAFTTPDIVLYMAAAKNAATAAGTADAVTPTAYDLDAVATQFAAMSQAPGAREMLQSQMAAAFAPLDDSVTGSLSSQAMLLVALEYEAQGIAHDVQMGYLLRTGGRMLALTLLMVAVAIAVGFIASRVSAGIGRDLRRDVFRTVVGYSNAEIEKFSTASLITRTTNDIQQVQFVCVILLRMVAYAPILGIGGILHVAGGNTGLTWIIFVAVAALLLLIAVLMNVAMPKFKQMQTLVDRLNLVSREILTGIMPIRAFSREAFEEKRFDRANTDLMRTQLFTNRTMVAMMPFMTLIMNGTSLLIVWFGGKAMDMGTMQVGEMIAFITYTMQIVMSFLMLSMVAVMLPRAGVAADRIDEVITTPATIHDPAAPKSLPENGDEGVVAFNDVSFRYPGSEEDALEHISFTARPGETTAIIGSTGCGKSTLLNLIPRFYDATAGSVTIGGVDVRELTQAQLHDCLGYVPQKGVLFSGTIDSNLKFGGDHITDADVQKAAEIAQAADFISAKSEGFASPIAQGGSNVSGGQKQRLSIARAIAKHPQIYLFDDSFSALDYKTDVALRRALKAETGSATVIIVAQRISTVLHANQIIVLDEGRIVGKGTHAQLMESCPEYREIARSQLSQKELNLQKEDA
;
A
#
# COMPACT_ATOMS: atom_id res chain seq x y z
N MET A 1 -10.84 4.23 -5.34
CA MET A 1 -10.50 2.97 -6.04
C MET A 1 -9.93 3.22 -7.44
N ILE A 2 -10.66 3.82 -8.37
CA ILE A 2 -10.19 4.13 -9.74
C ILE A 2 -8.85 4.89 -9.73
N LYS A 3 -8.63 5.77 -8.76
CA LYS A 3 -7.42 6.57 -8.60
C LYS A 3 -6.18 5.71 -8.29
N ILE A 4 -6.32 4.63 -7.50
CA ILE A 4 -5.24 3.67 -7.24
C ILE A 4 -4.88 2.93 -8.53
N PHE A 5 -5.89 2.47 -9.28
CA PHE A 5 -5.66 1.82 -10.57
C PHE A 5 -5.00 2.75 -11.61
N LYS A 6 -5.31 4.05 -11.60
CA LYS A 6 -4.64 5.05 -12.44
C LYS A 6 -3.14 5.14 -12.14
N GLN A 7 -2.74 5.03 -10.88
CA GLN A 7 -1.31 5.01 -10.50
C GLN A 7 -0.63 3.71 -10.91
N LEU A 8 -1.29 2.56 -10.73
CA LEU A 8 -0.79 1.28 -11.23
C LEU A 8 -0.65 1.27 -12.76
N GLY A 9 -1.53 1.95 -13.50
CA GLY A 9 -1.45 2.10 -14.95
C GLY A 9 -0.16 2.77 -15.44
N ARG A 10 0.49 3.60 -14.63
CA ARG A 10 1.82 4.16 -14.96
C ARG A 10 2.93 3.08 -15.01
N HIS A 11 2.70 1.93 -14.34
CA HIS A 11 3.63 0.80 -14.27
C HIS A 11 3.06 -0.46 -14.94
N TRP A 12 2.22 -0.30 -15.99
CA TRP A 12 1.46 -1.38 -16.61
C TRP A 12 2.30 -2.60 -17.01
N ALA A 13 3.52 -2.39 -17.55
CA ALA A 13 4.41 -3.47 -17.97
C ALA A 13 4.83 -4.35 -16.77
N ALA A 14 5.16 -3.74 -15.63
CA ALA A 14 5.48 -4.47 -14.40
C ALA A 14 4.25 -5.19 -13.83
N CYS A 15 3.05 -4.58 -13.92
CA CYS A 15 1.80 -5.22 -13.50
C CYS A 15 1.51 -6.46 -14.35
N ILE A 16 1.68 -6.41 -15.67
CA ILE A 16 1.50 -7.56 -16.55
C ILE A 16 2.53 -8.65 -16.22
N ALA A 17 3.79 -8.28 -16.02
CA ALA A 17 4.83 -9.24 -15.62
C ALA A 17 4.50 -9.95 -14.31
N VAL A 18 3.99 -9.21 -13.31
CA VAL A 18 3.53 -9.79 -12.04
C VAL A 18 2.38 -10.77 -12.28
N VAL A 19 1.37 -10.40 -13.06
CA VAL A 19 0.22 -11.28 -13.36
C VAL A 19 0.69 -12.55 -14.08
N ALA A 20 1.58 -12.44 -15.07
CA ALA A 20 2.14 -13.60 -15.77
C ALA A 20 2.91 -14.54 -14.81
N LEU A 21 3.74 -13.96 -13.93
CA LEU A 21 4.45 -14.74 -12.92
C LEU A 21 3.49 -15.39 -11.90
N LEU A 22 2.39 -14.73 -11.53
CA LEU A 22 1.37 -15.31 -10.65
C LEU A 22 0.64 -16.48 -11.30
N PHE A 23 0.44 -16.48 -12.62
CA PHE A 23 -0.07 -17.66 -13.32
C PHE A 23 0.91 -18.84 -13.24
N VAL A 24 2.21 -18.59 -13.43
CA VAL A 24 3.24 -19.63 -13.26
C VAL A 24 3.28 -20.15 -11.83
N GLN A 25 3.21 -19.25 -10.84
CA GLN A 25 3.16 -19.62 -9.43
C GLN A 25 1.94 -20.48 -9.12
N ALA A 26 0.75 -20.07 -9.57
CA ALA A 26 -0.48 -20.82 -9.34
C ALA A 26 -0.46 -22.18 -10.05
N TYR A 27 0.11 -22.26 -11.25
CA TYR A 27 0.30 -23.54 -11.93
C TYR A 27 1.18 -24.50 -11.12
N CYS A 28 2.31 -23.99 -10.59
CA CYS A 28 3.17 -24.80 -9.72
C CYS A 28 2.43 -25.25 -8.45
N ASP A 29 1.69 -24.33 -7.79
CA ASP A 29 0.94 -24.64 -6.57
C ASP A 29 -0.16 -25.68 -6.81
N LEU A 30 -0.87 -25.59 -7.95
CA LEU A 30 -1.94 -26.53 -8.32
C LEU A 30 -1.40 -27.88 -8.81
N SER A 31 -0.15 -27.93 -9.29
CA SER A 31 0.45 -29.20 -9.72
C SER A 31 1.01 -30.02 -8.56
N LEU A 32 1.37 -29.40 -7.41
CA LEU A 32 1.96 -30.10 -6.28
C LEU A 32 1.06 -31.21 -5.68
N PRO A 33 -0.26 -31.02 -5.49
CA PRO A 33 -1.15 -32.07 -5.02
C PRO A 33 -1.20 -33.29 -5.95
N ASP A 34 -1.14 -33.08 -7.28
CA ASP A 34 -1.12 -34.18 -8.27
C ASP A 34 0.15 -35.02 -8.14
N TYR A 35 1.32 -34.37 -7.94
CA TYR A 35 2.56 -35.10 -7.68
C TYR A 35 2.53 -35.84 -6.34
N THR A 36 1.88 -35.27 -5.32
CA THR A 36 1.68 -35.94 -4.04
C THR A 36 0.79 -37.20 -4.20
N SER A 37 -0.32 -37.08 -4.95
CA SER A 37 -1.15 -38.22 -5.31
C SER A 37 -0.34 -39.31 -6.02
N LYS A 38 0.43 -38.96 -7.04
CA LYS A 38 1.27 -39.89 -7.79
C LYS A 38 2.32 -40.58 -6.92
N ILE A 39 2.92 -39.89 -5.97
CA ILE A 39 3.87 -40.50 -5.01
C ILE A 39 3.16 -41.54 -4.15
N VAL A 40 1.93 -41.22 -3.68
CA VAL A 40 1.18 -42.14 -2.80
C VAL A 40 0.62 -43.32 -3.59
N ASP A 41 -0.11 -43.04 -4.69
CA ASP A 41 -0.82 -44.07 -5.43
C ASP A 41 0.14 -44.96 -6.25
N ILE A 42 0.96 -44.34 -7.08
CA ILE A 42 1.88 -45.08 -7.95
C ILE A 42 3.15 -45.46 -7.18
N GLY A 43 3.80 -44.50 -6.50
CA GLY A 43 5.09 -44.73 -5.86
C GLY A 43 5.01 -45.67 -4.66
N ILE A 44 3.98 -45.53 -3.79
CA ILE A 44 3.89 -46.32 -2.56
C ILE A 44 2.96 -47.54 -2.74
N GLN A 45 1.72 -47.30 -3.24
CA GLN A 45 0.74 -48.41 -3.32
C GLN A 45 1.03 -49.36 -4.47
N GLN A 46 1.46 -48.85 -5.63
CA GLN A 46 1.69 -49.65 -6.85
C GLN A 46 3.18 -49.97 -7.05
N GLY A 47 4.07 -49.74 -6.06
CA GLY A 47 5.48 -50.05 -6.16
C GLY A 47 6.25 -49.31 -7.25
N GLY A 48 5.79 -48.15 -7.70
CA GLY A 48 6.42 -47.36 -8.76
C GLY A 48 6.00 -47.73 -10.19
N ILE A 49 4.92 -48.50 -10.34
CA ILE A 49 4.44 -49.06 -11.59
C ILE A 49 3.33 -48.13 -12.15
N GLU A 50 3.56 -47.58 -13.33
CA GLU A 50 2.61 -46.62 -13.98
C GLU A 50 1.62 -47.32 -14.94
N SER A 51 1.97 -48.53 -15.45
CA SER A 51 1.22 -49.21 -16.49
C SER A 51 1.11 -50.72 -16.20
N PRO A 52 0.01 -51.38 -16.58
CA PRO A 52 -0.08 -52.84 -16.52
C PRO A 52 0.91 -53.53 -17.47
N VAL A 53 1.52 -52.79 -18.38
CA VAL A 53 2.53 -53.35 -19.31
C VAL A 53 3.90 -53.28 -18.65
N PRO A 54 4.52 -54.41 -18.23
CA PRO A 54 5.83 -54.41 -17.60
C PRO A 54 6.96 -54.01 -18.56
N GLU A 55 7.91 -53.18 -18.11
CA GLU A 55 9.10 -52.83 -18.91
C GLU A 55 9.97 -54.05 -19.14
N THR A 56 10.05 -54.95 -18.14
CA THR A 56 10.75 -56.26 -18.23
C THR A 56 9.82 -57.37 -17.74
N ILE A 57 9.79 -58.48 -18.42
CA ILE A 57 8.92 -59.62 -18.10
C ILE A 57 9.68 -60.94 -18.35
N ARG A 58 9.49 -61.90 -17.48
CA ARG A 58 10.04 -63.25 -17.71
C ARG A 58 9.27 -63.93 -18.82
N ASP A 59 9.99 -64.70 -19.63
CA ASP A 59 9.44 -65.41 -20.79
C ASP A 59 8.28 -66.36 -20.38
N THR A 60 8.42 -67.03 -19.21
CA THR A 60 7.36 -67.90 -18.65
C THR A 60 6.09 -67.13 -18.30
N THR A 61 6.22 -65.96 -17.74
CA THR A 61 5.04 -65.09 -17.40
C THR A 61 4.38 -64.56 -18.67
N LEU A 62 5.17 -64.10 -19.64
CA LEU A 62 4.61 -63.62 -20.92
C LEU A 62 3.86 -64.70 -21.65
N GLN A 63 4.39 -65.93 -21.76
CA GLN A 63 3.71 -67.07 -22.36
C GLN A 63 2.40 -67.40 -21.64
N ALA A 64 2.34 -67.28 -20.32
CA ALA A 64 1.11 -67.47 -19.57
C ALA A 64 0.06 -66.39 -19.88
N LEU A 65 0.50 -65.12 -20.03
CA LEU A 65 -0.39 -63.99 -20.41
C LEU A 65 -0.86 -64.14 -21.85
N GLU A 66 0.02 -64.49 -22.77
CA GLU A 66 -0.35 -64.70 -24.18
C GLU A 66 -1.41 -65.78 -24.38
N LEU A 67 -1.45 -66.78 -23.49
CA LEU A 67 -2.49 -67.78 -23.48
C LEU A 67 -3.88 -67.20 -23.13
N LEU A 68 -3.90 -66.18 -22.28
CA LEU A 68 -5.08 -65.46 -21.82
C LEU A 68 -5.50 -64.35 -22.80
N MET A 69 -4.60 -63.86 -23.66
CA MET A 69 -4.83 -62.85 -24.67
C MET A 69 -5.52 -63.36 -25.93
N SER A 70 -6.19 -62.48 -26.69
CA SER A 70 -6.62 -62.79 -28.05
C SER A 70 -5.40 -63.06 -28.95
N GLU A 71 -5.61 -63.72 -30.12
CA GLU A 71 -4.51 -63.93 -31.07
C GLU A 71 -3.87 -62.60 -31.55
N GLN A 72 -4.68 -61.58 -31.68
CA GLN A 72 -4.20 -60.25 -32.09
C GLN A 72 -3.38 -59.57 -31.00
N ASP A 73 -3.87 -59.64 -29.76
CA ASP A 73 -3.19 -59.02 -28.60
C ASP A 73 -1.88 -59.76 -28.27
N ALA A 74 -1.86 -61.10 -28.37
CA ALA A 74 -0.66 -61.89 -28.17
C ALA A 74 0.42 -61.58 -29.24
N ALA A 75 -0.01 -61.47 -30.52
CA ALA A 75 0.92 -61.05 -31.59
C ALA A 75 1.45 -59.63 -31.41
N LEU A 76 0.60 -58.73 -30.89
CA LEU A 76 1.00 -57.38 -30.54
C LEU A 76 2.05 -57.36 -29.40
N ALA A 77 1.86 -58.17 -28.35
CA ALA A 77 2.80 -58.32 -27.26
C ALA A 77 4.14 -58.88 -27.75
N GLU A 78 4.12 -59.96 -28.54
CA GLU A 78 5.34 -60.57 -29.07
C GLU A 78 6.10 -59.63 -30.02
N GLN A 79 5.41 -58.76 -30.75
CA GLN A 79 6.04 -57.73 -31.63
C GLN A 79 6.90 -56.72 -30.85
N TRP A 80 6.48 -56.34 -29.65
CA TRP A 80 7.08 -55.26 -28.93
C TRP A 80 8.06 -55.69 -27.83
N TYR A 81 8.07 -56.97 -27.44
CA TYR A 81 9.07 -57.49 -26.51
C TYR A 81 10.24 -58.13 -27.25
N SER A 82 11.45 -57.96 -26.70
CA SER A 82 12.69 -58.55 -27.21
C SER A 82 12.69 -60.07 -27.07
N ALA A 83 13.61 -60.74 -27.77
CA ALA A 83 13.89 -62.15 -27.45
C ALA A 83 14.41 -62.25 -26.00
N PRO A 84 14.14 -63.42 -25.31
CA PRO A 84 14.60 -63.61 -23.92
C PRO A 84 16.12 -63.54 -23.85
N ASP A 85 16.64 -62.91 -22.82
CA ASP A 85 18.06 -62.84 -22.50
C ASP A 85 18.56 -64.11 -21.82
N ALA A 86 19.82 -64.09 -21.28
CA ALA A 86 20.42 -65.23 -20.62
C ALA A 86 19.68 -65.68 -19.33
N ASP A 87 18.96 -64.75 -18.69
CA ASP A 87 18.18 -64.97 -17.48
C ASP A 87 16.69 -65.24 -17.79
N GLY A 88 16.34 -65.35 -19.08
CA GLY A 88 14.98 -65.59 -19.55
C GLY A 88 14.05 -64.38 -19.42
N VAL A 89 14.57 -63.17 -19.35
CA VAL A 89 13.82 -61.91 -19.26
C VAL A 89 13.73 -61.28 -20.64
N ARG A 90 12.55 -60.77 -20.99
CA ARG A 90 12.26 -59.98 -22.21
C ARG A 90 12.07 -58.52 -21.82
N THR A 91 12.58 -57.62 -22.64
CA THR A 91 12.48 -56.17 -22.44
C THR A 91 11.56 -55.56 -23.46
N LEU A 92 10.69 -54.61 -23.02
CA LEU A 92 9.80 -53.87 -23.89
C LEU A 92 10.61 -52.92 -24.76
N SER A 93 10.34 -52.84 -26.05
CA SER A 93 11.02 -51.95 -26.97
C SER A 93 10.68 -50.49 -26.65
N HIS A 94 11.69 -49.61 -26.72
CA HIS A 94 11.52 -48.16 -26.47
C HIS A 94 10.55 -47.50 -27.47
N ASP A 95 10.39 -48.08 -28.67
CA ASP A 95 9.47 -47.56 -29.70
C ASP A 95 8.01 -48.01 -29.47
N ALA A 96 7.73 -48.82 -28.47
CA ALA A 96 6.39 -49.27 -28.08
C ALA A 96 5.48 -48.15 -27.56
N THR A 97 6.04 -46.93 -27.31
CA THR A 97 5.29 -45.76 -26.80
C THR A 97 4.08 -45.43 -27.66
N ALA A 98 4.16 -45.65 -28.96
CA ALA A 98 3.02 -45.39 -29.91
C ALA A 98 1.91 -46.42 -29.77
N ALA A 99 2.19 -47.65 -29.35
CA ALA A 99 1.25 -48.74 -29.18
C ALA A 99 0.85 -48.97 -27.71
N MET A 100 1.33 -48.11 -26.75
CA MET A 100 1.16 -48.34 -25.32
C MET A 100 -0.31 -48.48 -24.91
N SER A 101 -1.22 -47.68 -25.46
CA SER A 101 -2.64 -47.77 -25.13
C SER A 101 -3.29 -49.09 -25.59
N GLU A 102 -2.85 -49.64 -26.72
CA GLU A 102 -3.30 -50.93 -27.21
C GLU A 102 -2.73 -52.06 -26.36
N LEU A 103 -1.45 -51.98 -25.98
CA LEU A 103 -0.83 -52.92 -25.09
C LEU A 103 -1.44 -52.89 -23.68
N GLU A 104 -1.74 -51.73 -23.13
CA GLU A 104 -2.43 -51.63 -21.83
C GLU A 104 -3.77 -52.34 -21.83
N ASN A 105 -4.54 -52.18 -22.89
CA ASN A 105 -5.81 -52.89 -23.04
C ASN A 105 -5.59 -54.40 -23.15
N ALA A 106 -4.56 -54.84 -23.89
CA ALA A 106 -4.25 -56.26 -24.10
C ALA A 106 -3.81 -56.95 -22.81
N PHE A 107 -3.04 -56.24 -21.92
CA PHE A 107 -2.49 -56.80 -20.69
C PHE A 107 -3.45 -56.73 -19.50
N THR A 108 -4.30 -55.70 -19.38
CA THR A 108 -5.12 -55.43 -18.18
C THR A 108 -5.93 -56.65 -17.71
N THR A 109 -6.71 -57.27 -18.57
CA THR A 109 -7.57 -58.41 -18.19
C THR A 109 -6.78 -59.70 -17.93
N PRO A 110 -5.80 -60.08 -18.77
CA PRO A 110 -4.90 -61.22 -18.51
C PRO A 110 -4.13 -61.11 -17.19
N ASP A 111 -3.61 -59.90 -16.88
CA ASP A 111 -2.86 -59.65 -15.63
C ASP A 111 -3.71 -59.92 -14.40
N ILE A 112 -4.95 -59.44 -14.40
CA ILE A 112 -5.88 -59.63 -13.27
C ILE A 112 -6.15 -61.16 -13.09
N VAL A 113 -6.35 -61.86 -14.15
CA VAL A 113 -6.65 -63.31 -14.09
C VAL A 113 -5.46 -64.06 -13.54
N LEU A 114 -4.27 -63.78 -14.04
CA LEU A 114 -3.05 -64.43 -13.58
C LEU A 114 -2.73 -64.10 -12.11
N TYR A 115 -2.96 -62.82 -11.71
CA TYR A 115 -2.83 -62.39 -10.31
C TYR A 115 -3.82 -63.12 -9.40
N MET A 116 -5.11 -63.18 -9.80
CA MET A 116 -6.12 -63.93 -9.04
C MET A 116 -5.84 -65.43 -8.94
N ALA A 117 -5.26 -66.02 -9.96
CA ALA A 117 -4.83 -67.39 -9.95
C ALA A 117 -3.66 -67.61 -8.95
N ALA A 118 -2.70 -66.72 -8.93
CA ALA A 118 -1.60 -66.72 -7.97
C ALA A 118 -2.10 -66.57 -6.54
N ALA A 119 -3.00 -65.63 -6.27
CA ALA A 119 -3.62 -65.43 -4.97
C ALA A 119 -4.41 -66.69 -4.50
N LYS A 120 -5.21 -67.31 -5.40
CA LYS A 120 -5.96 -68.51 -5.10
C LYS A 120 -5.05 -69.70 -4.78
N ASN A 121 -3.95 -69.89 -5.52
CA ASN A 121 -2.98 -70.93 -5.26
C ASN A 121 -2.32 -70.74 -3.89
N ALA A 122 -1.92 -69.54 -3.55
CA ALA A 122 -1.33 -69.21 -2.24
C ALA A 122 -2.31 -69.47 -1.09
N ALA A 123 -3.56 -69.07 -1.23
CA ALA A 123 -4.63 -69.33 -0.23
C ALA A 123 -4.89 -70.81 -0.05
N THR A 124 -4.87 -71.55 -1.12
CA THR A 124 -5.04 -73.02 -1.09
C THR A 124 -3.85 -73.71 -0.40
N ALA A 125 -2.62 -73.25 -0.65
CA ALA A 125 -1.43 -73.74 -0.02
C ALA A 125 -1.36 -73.42 1.48
N ALA A 126 -1.85 -72.28 1.87
CA ALA A 126 -1.91 -71.84 3.28
C ALA A 126 -3.07 -72.47 4.08
N GLY A 127 -4.02 -73.11 3.42
CA GLY A 127 -5.18 -73.73 4.09
C GLY A 127 -6.12 -72.73 4.74
N THR A 128 -6.11 -71.48 4.34
CA THR A 128 -6.92 -70.40 4.85
C THR A 128 -7.76 -69.78 3.72
N ALA A 129 -9.02 -69.39 4.03
CA ALA A 129 -9.86 -68.66 3.11
C ALA A 129 -9.58 -67.13 3.17
N ASP A 130 -8.75 -66.71 4.12
CA ASP A 130 -8.41 -65.31 4.32
C ASP A 130 -7.23 -64.90 3.42
N ALA A 131 -7.15 -63.58 3.13
CA ALA A 131 -6.16 -62.99 2.26
C ALA A 131 -4.72 -63.28 2.79
N VAL A 132 -3.97 -64.04 2.00
CA VAL A 132 -2.54 -64.28 2.21
C VAL A 132 -1.79 -63.05 1.76
N THR A 133 -0.67 -62.72 2.44
CA THR A 133 0.15 -61.57 2.03
C THR A 133 0.72 -61.82 0.62
N PRO A 134 0.78 -60.80 -0.25
CA PRO A 134 1.27 -60.92 -1.64
C PRO A 134 2.66 -61.57 -1.77
N THR A 135 3.52 -61.40 -0.76
CA THR A 135 4.86 -62.02 -0.68
C THR A 135 4.83 -63.54 -0.63
N ALA A 136 3.69 -64.18 -0.42
CA ALA A 136 3.50 -65.63 -0.44
C ALA A 136 3.01 -66.14 -1.78
N TYR A 137 2.84 -65.32 -2.78
CA TYR A 137 2.32 -65.71 -4.10
C TYR A 137 3.47 -66.27 -4.96
N ASP A 138 3.36 -67.52 -5.32
CA ASP A 138 4.32 -68.16 -6.21
C ASP A 138 3.84 -67.98 -7.68
N LEU A 139 4.30 -66.89 -8.29
CA LEU A 139 3.99 -66.54 -9.67
C LEU A 139 4.59 -67.58 -10.65
N ASP A 140 5.80 -68.16 -10.31
CA ASP A 140 6.46 -69.17 -11.15
C ASP A 140 5.68 -70.46 -11.26
N ALA A 141 5.14 -70.93 -10.13
CA ALA A 141 4.31 -72.12 -10.13
C ALA A 141 3.04 -71.91 -10.97
N VAL A 142 2.42 -70.75 -10.88
CA VAL A 142 1.21 -70.45 -11.65
C VAL A 142 1.50 -70.25 -13.13
N ALA A 143 2.54 -69.46 -13.46
CA ALA A 143 2.94 -69.26 -14.86
C ALA A 143 3.32 -70.56 -15.55
N THR A 144 4.07 -71.43 -14.84
CA THR A 144 4.39 -72.77 -15.35
C THR A 144 3.16 -73.66 -15.54
N GLN A 145 2.17 -73.57 -14.65
CA GLN A 145 0.93 -74.30 -14.76
C GLN A 145 0.13 -73.83 -16.02
N PHE A 146 0.02 -72.52 -16.24
CA PHE A 146 -0.63 -71.97 -17.42
C PHE A 146 0.12 -72.30 -18.72
N ALA A 147 1.45 -72.19 -18.71
CA ALA A 147 2.29 -72.60 -19.83
C ALA A 147 2.13 -74.08 -20.17
N ALA A 148 2.00 -74.97 -19.17
CA ALA A 148 1.73 -76.37 -19.39
C ALA A 148 0.31 -76.59 -19.97
N MET A 149 -0.69 -75.79 -19.60
CA MET A 149 -2.04 -75.84 -20.16
C MET A 149 -2.08 -75.39 -21.63
N SER A 150 -1.18 -74.53 -22.11
CA SER A 150 -1.08 -74.06 -23.48
C SER A 150 -0.88 -75.21 -24.49
N GLN A 151 -0.32 -76.35 -24.06
CA GLN A 151 -0.10 -77.49 -24.89
C GLN A 151 -1.37 -78.34 -25.14
N ALA A 152 -2.48 -78.06 -24.46
CA ALA A 152 -3.73 -78.77 -24.63
C ALA A 152 -4.56 -78.14 -25.78
N PRO A 153 -5.09 -78.93 -26.75
CA PRO A 153 -5.90 -78.42 -27.85
C PRO A 153 -7.17 -77.72 -27.32
N GLY A 154 -7.41 -76.46 -27.71
CA GLY A 154 -8.59 -75.67 -27.32
C GLY A 154 -8.53 -75.03 -25.94
N ALA A 155 -7.39 -75.08 -25.23
CA ALA A 155 -7.22 -74.46 -23.90
C ALA A 155 -7.39 -72.94 -23.94
N ARG A 156 -6.89 -72.23 -24.96
CA ARG A 156 -7.03 -70.79 -25.18
C ARG A 156 -8.48 -70.36 -25.30
N GLU A 157 -9.22 -71.03 -26.19
CA GLU A 157 -10.66 -70.71 -26.43
C GLU A 157 -11.51 -70.93 -25.18
N MET A 158 -11.20 -72.01 -24.41
CA MET A 158 -11.93 -72.29 -23.18
C MET A 158 -11.65 -71.27 -22.09
N LEU A 159 -10.40 -70.85 -21.89
CA LEU A 159 -10.02 -69.82 -20.93
C LEU A 159 -10.58 -68.43 -21.30
N GLN A 160 -10.50 -68.06 -22.57
CA GLN A 160 -11.08 -66.79 -23.04
C GLN A 160 -12.61 -66.75 -22.89
N SER A 161 -13.32 -67.85 -23.15
CA SER A 161 -14.78 -67.90 -22.94
C SER A 161 -15.16 -67.77 -21.46
N GLN A 162 -14.38 -68.34 -20.56
CA GLN A 162 -14.55 -68.21 -19.11
C GLN A 162 -14.24 -66.79 -18.63
N MET A 163 -13.20 -66.16 -19.16
CA MET A 163 -12.86 -64.78 -18.87
C MET A 163 -13.95 -63.83 -19.35
N ALA A 164 -14.40 -63.96 -20.62
CA ALA A 164 -15.48 -63.13 -21.17
C ALA A 164 -16.78 -63.24 -20.35
N ALA A 165 -17.10 -64.45 -19.84
CA ALA A 165 -18.26 -64.65 -18.98
C ALA A 165 -18.09 -64.03 -17.58
N ALA A 166 -16.89 -64.02 -17.04
CA ALA A 166 -16.59 -63.48 -15.72
C ALA A 166 -16.56 -61.94 -15.71
N PHE A 167 -16.09 -61.32 -16.80
CA PHE A 167 -15.92 -59.84 -16.89
C PHE A 167 -17.09 -59.16 -17.66
N ALA A 168 -17.97 -59.90 -18.37
CA ALA A 168 -19.10 -59.33 -19.11
C ALA A 168 -20.13 -58.48 -18.30
N PRO A 169 -20.34 -58.72 -16.98
CA PRO A 169 -21.25 -57.92 -16.20
C PRO A 169 -20.65 -56.67 -15.56
N LEU A 170 -19.38 -56.34 -15.83
CA LEU A 170 -18.69 -55.18 -15.18
C LEU A 170 -18.96 -53.92 -15.98
N ASP A 171 -19.46 -52.89 -15.31
CA ASP A 171 -19.75 -51.55 -15.85
C ASP A 171 -18.43 -50.77 -16.09
N ASP A 172 -18.42 -49.86 -17.09
CA ASP A 172 -17.24 -49.01 -17.42
C ASP A 172 -16.70 -48.21 -16.22
N SER A 173 -17.51 -48.03 -15.18
CA SER A 173 -17.10 -47.40 -13.93
C SER A 173 -16.06 -48.20 -13.11
N VAL A 174 -15.90 -49.50 -13.40
CA VAL A 174 -15.00 -50.43 -12.68
C VAL A 174 -13.64 -50.55 -13.38
N THR A 175 -13.49 -50.05 -14.60
CA THR A 175 -12.25 -50.18 -15.40
C THR A 175 -11.02 -49.56 -14.71
N GLY A 176 -11.15 -48.45 -13.98
CA GLY A 176 -10.05 -47.82 -13.19
C GLY A 176 -9.56 -48.70 -12.05
N SER A 177 -10.46 -49.41 -11.38
CA SER A 177 -10.12 -50.42 -10.33
C SER A 177 -9.46 -51.66 -10.92
N LEU A 178 -9.87 -52.05 -12.13
CA LEU A 178 -9.29 -53.20 -12.82
C LEU A 178 -7.80 -52.92 -13.21
N SER A 179 -7.53 -51.73 -13.75
CA SER A 179 -6.15 -51.37 -14.09
C SER A 179 -5.21 -51.36 -12.88
N SER A 180 -5.69 -50.88 -11.72
CA SER A 180 -4.90 -50.89 -10.48
C SER A 180 -4.61 -52.32 -9.98
N GLN A 181 -5.55 -53.28 -10.21
CA GLN A 181 -5.35 -54.70 -9.89
C GLN A 181 -4.37 -55.37 -10.86
N ALA A 182 -4.42 -55.01 -12.15
CA ALA A 182 -3.45 -55.49 -13.12
C ALA A 182 -2.00 -55.15 -12.77
N MET A 183 -1.79 -53.93 -12.27
CA MET A 183 -0.46 -53.48 -11.81
C MET A 183 0.12 -54.32 -10.65
N LEU A 184 -0.74 -55.02 -9.87
CA LEU A 184 -0.29 -55.89 -8.81
C LEU A 184 0.43 -57.14 -9.37
N LEU A 185 0.04 -57.62 -10.57
CA LEU A 185 0.80 -58.69 -11.23
C LEU A 185 2.19 -58.23 -11.63
N VAL A 186 2.29 -57.02 -12.21
CA VAL A 186 3.59 -56.44 -12.58
C VAL A 186 4.49 -56.24 -11.35
N ALA A 187 3.91 -55.87 -10.20
CA ALA A 187 4.63 -55.81 -8.95
C ALA A 187 5.20 -57.16 -8.49
N LEU A 188 4.39 -58.23 -8.59
CA LEU A 188 4.84 -59.59 -8.30
C LEU A 188 5.91 -60.06 -9.30
N GLU A 189 5.77 -59.69 -10.56
CA GLU A 189 6.77 -59.99 -11.58
C GLU A 189 8.12 -59.31 -11.29
N TYR A 190 8.09 -58.04 -10.92
CA TYR A 190 9.33 -57.32 -10.53
C TYR A 190 9.93 -57.81 -9.19
N GLU A 191 9.09 -58.27 -8.24
CA GLU A 191 9.53 -58.89 -7.03
C GLU A 191 10.25 -60.22 -7.34
N ALA A 192 9.66 -61.04 -8.24
CA ALA A 192 10.28 -62.30 -8.67
C ALA A 192 11.55 -62.12 -9.48
N GLN A 193 11.70 -61.01 -10.21
CA GLN A 193 12.95 -60.58 -10.86
C GLN A 193 13.98 -59.97 -9.87
N GLY A 194 13.56 -59.59 -8.64
CA GLY A 194 14.40 -58.95 -7.64
C GLY A 194 14.66 -57.44 -7.89
N ILE A 195 13.94 -56.83 -8.81
CA ILE A 195 14.12 -55.41 -9.21
C ILE A 195 13.06 -54.46 -8.63
N ALA A 196 12.03 -54.99 -7.93
CA ALA A 196 10.90 -54.19 -7.43
C ALA A 196 11.34 -52.97 -6.61
N HIS A 197 12.34 -53.11 -5.74
CA HIS A 197 12.84 -52.01 -4.93
C HIS A 197 13.51 -50.91 -5.76
N ASP A 198 14.27 -51.27 -6.79
CA ASP A 198 14.98 -50.31 -7.64
C ASP A 198 13.97 -49.51 -8.52
N VAL A 199 12.93 -50.18 -9.03
CA VAL A 199 11.84 -49.54 -9.79
C VAL A 199 11.09 -48.56 -8.91
N GLN A 200 10.66 -48.99 -7.71
CA GLN A 200 9.98 -48.13 -6.74
C GLN A 200 10.82 -46.91 -6.35
N MET A 201 12.07 -47.13 -5.98
CA MET A 201 12.97 -46.06 -5.56
C MET A 201 13.29 -45.11 -6.71
N GLY A 202 13.50 -45.65 -7.91
CA GLY A 202 13.69 -44.86 -9.14
C GLY A 202 12.52 -43.94 -9.44
N TYR A 203 11.29 -44.46 -9.31
CA TYR A 203 10.08 -43.68 -9.48
C TYR A 203 9.93 -42.55 -8.43
N LEU A 204 10.09 -42.91 -7.14
CA LEU A 204 10.01 -41.98 -6.03
C LEU A 204 11.05 -40.85 -6.14
N LEU A 205 12.30 -41.17 -6.48
CA LEU A 205 13.34 -40.16 -6.65
C LEU A 205 13.09 -39.26 -7.86
N ARG A 206 12.61 -39.81 -8.99
CA ARG A 206 12.28 -39.04 -10.20
C ARG A 206 11.10 -38.09 -9.96
N THR A 207 10.01 -38.59 -9.37
CA THR A 207 8.81 -37.84 -9.08
C THR A 207 9.05 -36.81 -7.97
N GLY A 208 9.75 -37.20 -6.90
CA GLY A 208 10.19 -36.30 -5.84
C GLY A 208 11.15 -35.21 -6.35
N GLY A 209 12.05 -35.53 -7.27
CA GLY A 209 12.93 -34.57 -7.94
C GLY A 209 12.15 -33.54 -8.78
N ARG A 210 11.14 -34.00 -9.53
CA ARG A 210 10.22 -33.10 -10.27
C ARG A 210 9.43 -32.18 -9.33
N MET A 211 8.90 -32.72 -8.24
CA MET A 211 8.18 -31.96 -7.21
C MET A 211 9.09 -30.91 -6.56
N LEU A 212 10.34 -31.27 -6.25
CA LEU A 212 11.34 -30.33 -5.71
C LEU A 212 11.66 -29.21 -6.72
N ALA A 213 11.86 -29.56 -7.99
CA ALA A 213 12.13 -28.59 -9.04
C ALA A 213 10.98 -27.59 -9.21
N LEU A 214 9.71 -28.06 -9.19
CA LEU A 214 8.52 -27.22 -9.23
C LEU A 214 8.43 -26.30 -7.99
N THR A 215 8.72 -26.84 -6.81
CA THR A 215 8.74 -26.05 -5.57
C THR A 215 9.81 -24.97 -5.62
N LEU A 216 11.02 -25.27 -6.10
CA LEU A 216 12.08 -24.27 -6.27
C LEU A 216 11.71 -23.21 -7.29
N LEU A 217 11.09 -23.62 -8.41
CA LEU A 217 10.55 -22.67 -9.40
C LEU A 217 9.50 -21.76 -8.78
N MET A 218 8.54 -22.31 -8.04
CA MET A 218 7.50 -21.54 -7.32
C MET A 218 8.13 -20.52 -6.37
N VAL A 219 9.12 -20.90 -5.57
CA VAL A 219 9.85 -20.02 -4.65
C VAL A 219 10.55 -18.90 -5.42
N ALA A 220 11.26 -19.22 -6.51
CA ALA A 220 11.92 -18.22 -7.34
C ALA A 220 10.93 -17.20 -7.93
N VAL A 221 9.81 -17.71 -8.44
CA VAL A 221 8.73 -16.87 -8.98
C VAL A 221 8.09 -16.01 -7.88
N ALA A 222 7.82 -16.57 -6.69
CA ALA A 222 7.25 -15.81 -5.56
C ALA A 222 8.19 -14.70 -5.10
N ILE A 223 9.51 -14.93 -5.09
CA ILE A 223 10.51 -13.90 -4.80
C ILE A 223 10.49 -12.82 -5.88
N ALA A 224 10.45 -13.19 -7.16
CA ALA A 224 10.39 -12.24 -8.27
C ALA A 224 9.13 -11.37 -8.22
N VAL A 225 7.96 -11.97 -7.97
CA VAL A 225 6.69 -11.27 -7.76
C VAL A 225 6.81 -10.29 -6.59
N GLY A 226 7.34 -10.74 -5.45
CA GLY A 226 7.54 -9.90 -4.26
C GLY A 226 8.46 -8.71 -4.55
N PHE A 227 9.56 -8.94 -5.26
CA PHE A 227 10.52 -7.90 -5.65
C PHE A 227 9.88 -6.86 -6.58
N ILE A 228 9.21 -7.29 -7.66
CA ILE A 228 8.58 -6.39 -8.62
C ILE A 228 7.44 -5.61 -7.95
N ALA A 229 6.56 -6.27 -7.19
CA ALA A 229 5.45 -5.63 -6.49
C ALA A 229 5.93 -4.57 -5.50
N SER A 230 6.97 -4.85 -4.72
CA SER A 230 7.57 -3.91 -3.78
C SER A 230 8.22 -2.73 -4.49
N ARG A 231 8.93 -2.96 -5.60
CA ARG A 231 9.56 -1.90 -6.41
C ARG A 231 8.51 -0.97 -7.04
N VAL A 232 7.44 -1.52 -7.60
CA VAL A 232 6.33 -0.75 -8.18
C VAL A 232 5.66 0.09 -7.10
N SER A 233 5.34 -0.51 -5.97
CA SER A 233 4.68 0.17 -4.84
C SER A 233 5.56 1.30 -4.27
N ALA A 234 6.85 1.06 -4.07
CA ALA A 234 7.79 2.10 -3.64
C ALA A 234 7.90 3.24 -4.66
N GLY A 235 7.90 2.91 -5.97
CA GLY A 235 7.85 3.87 -7.06
C GLY A 235 6.60 4.76 -7.01
N ILE A 236 5.42 4.16 -6.84
CA ILE A 236 4.15 4.89 -6.67
C ILE A 236 4.22 5.81 -5.44
N GLY A 237 4.73 5.33 -4.30
CA GLY A 237 4.88 6.14 -3.10
C GLY A 237 5.80 7.35 -3.31
N ARG A 238 6.93 7.15 -4.00
CA ARG A 238 7.85 8.25 -4.37
C ARG A 238 7.15 9.27 -5.27
N ASP A 239 6.47 8.82 -6.31
CA ASP A 239 5.85 9.70 -7.29
C ASP A 239 4.69 10.50 -6.67
N LEU A 240 3.86 9.86 -5.84
CA LEU A 240 2.81 10.55 -5.09
C LEU A 240 3.37 11.62 -4.15
N ARG A 241 4.45 11.31 -3.39
CA ARG A 241 5.09 12.31 -2.52
C ARG A 241 5.61 13.49 -3.31
N ARG A 242 6.26 13.22 -4.43
CA ARG A 242 6.76 14.28 -5.34
C ARG A 242 5.61 15.13 -5.87
N ASP A 243 4.54 14.49 -6.35
CA ASP A 243 3.42 15.19 -6.96
C ASP A 243 2.68 16.04 -5.90
N VAL A 244 2.42 15.49 -4.69
CA VAL A 244 1.83 16.24 -3.56
C VAL A 244 2.73 17.40 -3.14
N PHE A 245 4.03 17.15 -2.94
CA PHE A 245 4.95 18.18 -2.49
C PHE A 245 5.07 19.33 -3.50
N ARG A 246 5.19 19.00 -4.79
CA ARG A 246 5.22 20.00 -5.86
C ARG A 246 3.96 20.85 -5.91
N THR A 247 2.80 20.24 -5.73
CA THR A 247 1.53 20.96 -5.70
C THR A 247 1.42 21.86 -4.48
N VAL A 248 1.77 21.35 -3.29
CA VAL A 248 1.69 22.11 -2.03
C VAL A 248 2.64 23.31 -2.02
N VAL A 249 3.85 23.16 -2.58
CA VAL A 249 4.80 24.31 -2.69
C VAL A 249 4.27 25.38 -3.64
N GLY A 250 3.45 25.01 -4.61
CA GLY A 250 2.79 25.94 -5.53
C GLY A 250 1.45 26.53 -5.04
N TYR A 251 1.00 26.17 -3.83
CA TYR A 251 -0.24 26.69 -3.27
C TYR A 251 -0.10 28.13 -2.78
N SER A 252 -1.20 28.87 -2.86
CA SER A 252 -1.38 30.14 -2.17
C SER A 252 -1.78 29.90 -0.70
N ASN A 253 -1.85 30.98 0.08
CA ASN A 253 -2.31 30.89 1.48
C ASN A 253 -3.74 30.33 1.58
N ALA A 254 -4.59 30.60 0.61
CA ALA A 254 -5.98 30.13 0.58
C ALA A 254 -6.08 28.60 0.59
N GLU A 255 -5.26 27.91 -0.22
CA GLU A 255 -5.23 26.44 -0.25
C GLU A 255 -4.59 25.87 1.01
N ILE A 256 -3.51 26.50 1.52
CA ILE A 256 -2.85 26.04 2.76
C ILE A 256 -3.81 26.14 3.96
N GLU A 257 -4.61 27.20 4.05
CA GLU A 257 -5.63 27.34 5.09
C GLU A 257 -6.75 26.30 4.94
N LYS A 258 -7.22 26.06 3.70
CA LYS A 258 -8.23 25.03 3.41
C LYS A 258 -7.84 23.65 3.91
N PHE A 259 -6.60 23.23 3.67
CA PHE A 259 -6.15 21.88 4.00
C PHE A 259 -5.56 21.73 5.40
N SER A 260 -5.14 22.76 6.07
CA SER A 260 -4.30 22.82 7.27
C SER A 260 -2.96 22.06 7.14
N THR A 261 -1.91 22.57 7.77
CA THR A 261 -0.57 21.98 7.74
C THR A 261 -0.54 20.55 8.29
N ALA A 262 -1.26 20.27 9.38
CA ALA A 262 -1.33 18.94 9.98
C ALA A 262 -1.95 17.91 9.03
N SER A 263 -3.00 18.30 8.30
CA SER A 263 -3.65 17.46 7.29
C SER A 263 -2.72 17.18 6.11
N LEU A 264 -1.99 18.18 5.62
CA LEU A 264 -1.04 18.02 4.50
C LEU A 264 0.11 17.08 4.89
N ILE A 265 0.63 17.17 6.11
CA ILE A 265 1.65 16.24 6.62
C ILE A 265 1.10 14.80 6.62
N THR A 266 -0.11 14.58 7.16
CA THR A 266 -0.73 13.25 7.22
C THR A 266 -0.95 12.67 5.82
N ARG A 267 -1.41 13.50 4.86
CA ARG A 267 -1.63 13.09 3.47
C ARG A 267 -0.32 12.72 2.76
N THR A 268 0.78 13.44 3.07
CA THR A 268 2.10 13.19 2.47
C THR A 268 2.79 11.96 3.06
N THR A 269 2.49 11.58 4.30
CA THR A 269 3.12 10.47 5.02
C THR A 269 2.20 9.25 5.09
N ASN A 270 1.25 9.26 6.02
CA ASN A 270 0.43 8.10 6.36
C ASN A 270 -0.51 7.66 5.24
N ASP A 271 -1.20 8.62 4.57
CA ASP A 271 -2.14 8.28 3.50
C ASP A 271 -1.40 7.66 2.30
N ILE A 272 -0.24 8.21 1.92
CA ILE A 272 0.59 7.62 0.85
C ILE A 272 1.13 6.25 1.25
N GLN A 273 1.56 6.07 2.49
CA GLN A 273 2.02 4.78 2.99
C GLN A 273 0.90 3.72 2.93
N GLN A 274 -0.33 4.11 3.26
CA GLN A 274 -1.49 3.22 3.18
C GLN A 274 -1.81 2.83 1.73
N VAL A 275 -1.78 3.77 0.78
CA VAL A 275 -1.92 3.48 -0.65
C VAL A 275 -0.81 2.55 -1.12
N GLN A 276 0.44 2.82 -0.73
CA GLN A 276 1.60 2.01 -1.08
C GLN A 276 1.44 0.56 -0.58
N PHE A 277 1.02 0.36 0.68
CA PHE A 277 0.79 -0.95 1.25
C PHE A 277 -0.29 -1.74 0.50
N VAL A 278 -1.41 -1.08 0.17
CA VAL A 278 -2.50 -1.72 -0.57
C VAL A 278 -2.10 -2.04 -2.01
N CYS A 279 -1.25 -1.24 -2.65
CA CYS A 279 -0.71 -1.58 -3.98
C CYS A 279 0.09 -2.91 -3.97
N VAL A 280 0.88 -3.18 -2.94
CA VAL A 280 1.56 -4.49 -2.79
C VAL A 280 0.54 -5.62 -2.66
N ILE A 281 -0.48 -5.44 -1.81
CA ILE A 281 -1.53 -6.44 -1.58
C ILE A 281 -2.32 -6.70 -2.87
N LEU A 282 -2.70 -5.64 -3.60
CA LEU A 282 -3.40 -5.76 -4.87
C LEU A 282 -2.61 -6.60 -5.89
N LEU A 283 -1.33 -6.30 -6.05
CA LEU A 283 -0.47 -6.99 -7.00
C LEU A 283 -0.21 -8.45 -6.60
N ARG A 284 -0.11 -8.78 -5.31
CA ARG A 284 0.23 -10.12 -4.85
C ARG A 284 -0.99 -10.99 -4.53
N MET A 285 -2.01 -10.44 -3.86
CA MET A 285 -3.13 -11.25 -3.34
C MET A 285 -4.37 -11.17 -4.21
N VAL A 286 -4.74 -9.97 -4.68
CA VAL A 286 -5.99 -9.80 -5.46
C VAL A 286 -5.89 -10.44 -6.84
N ALA A 287 -4.71 -10.45 -7.44
CA ALA A 287 -4.50 -11.14 -8.71
C ALA A 287 -4.32 -12.66 -8.51
N TYR A 288 -3.60 -13.08 -7.46
CA TYR A 288 -3.31 -14.49 -7.21
C TYR A 288 -4.50 -15.31 -6.72
N ALA A 289 -5.28 -14.79 -5.77
CA ALA A 289 -6.35 -15.56 -5.15
C ALA A 289 -7.43 -16.04 -6.15
N PRO A 290 -7.93 -15.23 -7.13
CA PRO A 290 -8.86 -15.73 -8.13
C PRO A 290 -8.25 -16.81 -9.04
N ILE A 291 -6.96 -16.66 -9.40
CA ILE A 291 -6.28 -17.66 -10.25
C ILE A 291 -6.20 -19.01 -9.52
N LEU A 292 -5.78 -18.98 -8.25
CA LEU A 292 -5.68 -20.19 -7.43
C LEU A 292 -7.07 -20.79 -7.15
N GLY A 293 -8.05 -19.96 -6.78
CA GLY A 293 -9.40 -20.44 -6.46
C GLY A 293 -10.12 -21.04 -7.67
N ILE A 294 -10.11 -20.36 -8.82
CA ILE A 294 -10.72 -20.86 -10.06
C ILE A 294 -9.94 -22.07 -10.58
N GLY A 295 -8.61 -22.00 -10.59
CA GLY A 295 -7.76 -23.11 -10.99
C GLY A 295 -7.99 -24.37 -10.16
N GLY A 296 -8.08 -24.23 -8.82
CA GLY A 296 -8.42 -25.35 -7.94
C GLY A 296 -9.80 -25.95 -8.20
N ILE A 297 -10.81 -25.09 -8.43
CA ILE A 297 -12.17 -25.58 -8.80
C ILE A 297 -12.14 -26.33 -10.14
N LEU A 298 -11.42 -25.85 -11.14
CA LEU A 298 -11.30 -26.49 -12.44
C LEU A 298 -10.59 -27.85 -12.35
N HIS A 299 -9.49 -27.94 -11.55
CA HIS A 299 -8.80 -29.23 -11.30
C HIS A 299 -9.73 -30.25 -10.68
N VAL A 300 -10.48 -29.86 -9.66
CA VAL A 300 -11.42 -30.76 -8.99
C VAL A 300 -12.61 -31.13 -9.89
N ALA A 301 -13.12 -30.18 -10.66
CA ALA A 301 -14.25 -30.45 -11.59
C ALA A 301 -13.83 -31.37 -12.75
N GLY A 302 -12.55 -31.36 -13.14
CA GLY A 302 -11.99 -32.24 -14.16
C GLY A 302 -11.79 -33.69 -13.70
N GLY A 303 -11.75 -33.95 -12.39
CA GLY A 303 -11.66 -35.27 -11.80
C GLY A 303 -13.06 -35.95 -11.76
N ASN A 304 -13.14 -37.20 -12.22
CA ASN A 304 -14.41 -37.98 -12.29
C ASN A 304 -14.85 -38.56 -10.92
N THR A 305 -14.43 -37.94 -9.80
CA THR A 305 -14.62 -38.51 -8.44
C THR A 305 -16.02 -38.39 -7.87
N GLY A 306 -16.96 -37.68 -8.55
CA GLY A 306 -18.32 -37.44 -8.05
C GLY A 306 -18.41 -36.61 -6.73
N LEU A 307 -17.28 -36.15 -6.15
CA LEU A 307 -17.23 -35.47 -4.88
C LEU A 307 -17.19 -33.92 -5.01
N THR A 308 -17.23 -33.39 -6.22
CA THR A 308 -17.15 -31.95 -6.54
C THR A 308 -18.20 -31.12 -5.80
N TRP A 309 -19.38 -31.67 -5.50
CA TRP A 309 -20.44 -31.00 -4.76
C TRP A 309 -20.02 -30.58 -3.35
N ILE A 310 -19.09 -31.31 -2.70
CA ILE A 310 -18.59 -31.00 -1.37
C ILE A 310 -17.88 -29.64 -1.37
N ILE A 311 -17.12 -29.35 -2.42
CA ILE A 311 -16.43 -28.05 -2.59
C ILE A 311 -17.44 -26.93 -2.79
N PHE A 312 -18.48 -27.13 -3.58
CA PHE A 312 -19.54 -26.12 -3.75
C PHE A 312 -20.23 -25.82 -2.41
N VAL A 313 -20.50 -26.84 -1.59
CA VAL A 313 -21.07 -26.65 -0.24
C VAL A 313 -20.09 -25.89 0.66
N ALA A 314 -18.81 -26.24 0.64
CA ALA A 314 -17.78 -25.57 1.43
C ALA A 314 -17.63 -24.08 1.03
N VAL A 315 -17.56 -23.79 -0.27
CA VAL A 315 -17.50 -22.42 -0.80
C VAL A 315 -18.76 -21.64 -0.46
N ALA A 316 -19.94 -22.23 -0.60
CA ALA A 316 -21.22 -21.59 -0.23
C ALA A 316 -21.28 -21.27 1.27
N ALA A 317 -20.87 -22.20 2.14
CA ALA A 317 -20.79 -22.00 3.59
C ALA A 317 -19.81 -20.89 3.94
N LEU A 318 -18.66 -20.84 3.26
CA LEU A 318 -17.64 -19.79 3.43
C LEU A 318 -18.17 -18.42 3.01
N LEU A 319 -18.78 -18.31 1.83
CA LEU A 319 -19.37 -17.05 1.36
C LEU A 319 -20.48 -16.56 2.28
N LEU A 320 -21.33 -17.47 2.78
CA LEU A 320 -22.36 -17.15 3.76
C LEU A 320 -21.74 -16.63 5.07
N LEU A 321 -20.70 -17.30 5.58
CA LEU A 321 -19.99 -16.87 6.79
C LEU A 321 -19.42 -15.45 6.60
N ILE A 322 -18.74 -15.20 5.48
CA ILE A 322 -18.18 -13.88 5.16
C ILE A 322 -19.29 -12.83 5.07
N ALA A 323 -20.37 -13.13 4.37
CA ALA A 323 -21.50 -12.20 4.22
C ALA A 323 -22.14 -11.85 5.57
N VAL A 324 -22.36 -12.84 6.45
CA VAL A 324 -22.91 -12.62 7.79
C VAL A 324 -21.96 -11.75 8.63
N LEU A 325 -20.68 -12.10 8.68
CA LEU A 325 -19.68 -11.36 9.46
C LEU A 325 -19.52 -9.92 8.95
N MET A 326 -19.48 -9.72 7.64
CA MET A 326 -19.38 -8.38 7.06
C MET A 326 -20.61 -7.53 7.38
N ASN A 327 -21.83 -8.08 7.28
CA ASN A 327 -23.06 -7.35 7.63
C ASN A 327 -23.12 -6.99 9.13
N VAL A 328 -22.60 -7.83 10.01
CA VAL A 328 -22.57 -7.57 11.47
C VAL A 328 -21.44 -6.62 11.84
N ALA A 329 -20.24 -6.79 11.30
CA ALA A 329 -19.04 -6.04 11.68
C ALA A 329 -18.97 -4.65 11.05
N MET A 330 -19.34 -4.47 9.78
CA MET A 330 -19.17 -3.19 9.07
C MET A 330 -19.88 -1.99 9.70
N PRO A 331 -21.14 -2.10 10.17
CA PRO A 331 -21.79 -0.98 10.88
C PRO A 331 -21.05 -0.61 12.16
N LYS A 332 -20.50 -1.61 12.86
CA LYS A 332 -19.75 -1.41 14.11
C LYS A 332 -18.38 -0.78 13.87
N PHE A 333 -17.71 -1.10 12.75
CA PHE A 333 -16.49 -0.40 12.37
C PHE A 333 -16.72 1.10 12.09
N LYS A 334 -17.81 1.46 11.44
CA LYS A 334 -18.20 2.87 11.27
C LYS A 334 -18.48 3.56 12.61
N GLN A 335 -19.25 2.91 13.49
CA GLN A 335 -19.53 3.41 14.83
C GLN A 335 -18.25 3.58 15.66
N MET A 336 -17.33 2.64 15.58
CA MET A 336 -16.03 2.68 16.28
C MET A 336 -15.23 3.92 15.86
N GLN A 337 -15.20 4.26 14.54
CA GLN A 337 -14.51 5.46 14.07
C GLN A 337 -15.09 6.73 14.71
N THR A 338 -16.41 6.89 14.74
CA THR A 338 -17.08 8.03 15.39
C THR A 338 -16.74 8.12 16.89
N LEU A 339 -16.65 6.96 17.57
CA LEU A 339 -16.28 6.93 18.99
C LEU A 339 -14.80 7.27 19.24
N VAL A 340 -13.91 6.86 18.33
CA VAL A 340 -12.49 7.28 18.36
C VAL A 340 -12.38 8.78 18.19
N ASP A 341 -13.11 9.38 17.23
CA ASP A 341 -13.10 10.82 17.00
C ASP A 341 -13.62 11.58 18.24
N ARG A 342 -14.69 11.07 18.90
CA ARG A 342 -15.20 11.63 20.15
C ARG A 342 -14.18 11.53 21.28
N LEU A 343 -13.49 10.39 21.43
CA LEU A 343 -12.44 10.22 22.43
C LEU A 343 -11.29 11.19 22.20
N ASN A 344 -10.84 11.34 20.94
CA ASN A 344 -9.81 12.28 20.56
C ASN A 344 -10.20 13.73 20.85
N LEU A 345 -11.46 14.10 20.59
CA LEU A 345 -11.99 15.44 20.93
C LEU A 345 -11.89 15.70 22.42
N VAL A 346 -12.40 14.80 23.25
CA VAL A 346 -12.35 14.92 24.72
C VAL A 346 -10.91 15.00 25.21
N SER A 347 -10.02 14.14 24.70
CA SER A 347 -8.59 14.15 25.05
C SER A 347 -7.92 15.48 24.68
N ARG A 348 -8.20 16.02 23.50
CA ARG A 348 -7.65 17.30 23.06
C ARG A 348 -8.11 18.45 23.94
N GLU A 349 -9.41 18.50 24.28
CA GLU A 349 -9.96 19.51 25.15
C GLU A 349 -9.31 19.48 26.55
N ILE A 350 -9.14 18.27 27.12
CA ILE A 350 -8.48 18.10 28.42
C ILE A 350 -7.02 18.55 28.37
N LEU A 351 -6.26 18.12 27.35
CA LEU A 351 -4.84 18.46 27.23
C LEU A 351 -4.64 19.96 26.98
N THR A 352 -5.48 20.57 26.14
CA THR A 352 -5.42 22.02 25.88
C THR A 352 -5.85 22.83 27.10
N GLY A 353 -6.87 22.33 27.82
CA GLY A 353 -7.47 22.98 28.99
C GLY A 353 -6.88 22.54 30.35
N ILE A 354 -5.72 21.88 30.37
CA ILE A 354 -5.18 21.29 31.62
C ILE A 354 -4.98 22.31 32.75
N MET A 355 -4.55 23.54 32.40
CA MET A 355 -4.33 24.60 33.39
C MET A 355 -5.66 25.09 34.02
N PRO A 356 -6.70 25.44 33.25
CA PRO A 356 -8.03 25.71 33.81
C PRO A 356 -8.61 24.55 34.62
N ILE A 357 -8.49 23.29 34.12
CA ILE A 357 -8.99 22.13 34.84
C ILE A 357 -8.38 22.04 36.26
N ARG A 358 -7.06 22.22 36.35
CA ARG A 358 -6.35 22.23 37.63
C ARG A 358 -6.70 23.45 38.49
N ALA A 359 -6.78 24.64 37.88
CA ALA A 359 -7.11 25.87 38.61
C ALA A 359 -8.50 25.83 39.25
N PHE A 360 -9.45 25.10 38.61
CA PHE A 360 -10.82 24.94 39.13
C PHE A 360 -11.08 23.61 39.84
N SER A 361 -10.06 22.77 40.04
CA SER A 361 -10.14 21.45 40.70
C SER A 361 -11.23 20.56 40.08
N ARG A 362 -11.27 20.52 38.73
CA ARG A 362 -12.28 19.77 37.96
C ARG A 362 -11.78 18.46 37.38
N GLU A 363 -10.63 17.96 37.83
CA GLU A 363 -9.99 16.73 37.36
C GLU A 363 -10.95 15.53 37.38
N ALA A 364 -11.62 15.30 38.51
CA ALA A 364 -12.55 14.20 38.64
C ALA A 364 -13.77 14.27 37.71
N PHE A 365 -14.18 15.47 37.30
CA PHE A 365 -15.26 15.66 36.34
C PHE A 365 -14.79 15.28 34.92
N GLU A 366 -13.63 15.74 34.53
CA GLU A 366 -13.07 15.44 33.19
C GLU A 366 -12.65 13.97 33.08
N GLU A 367 -12.14 13.37 34.14
CA GLU A 367 -11.85 11.93 34.20
C GLU A 367 -13.12 11.10 33.95
N LYS A 368 -14.24 11.43 34.59
CA LYS A 368 -15.53 10.77 34.35
C LYS A 368 -16.03 10.98 32.91
N ARG A 369 -15.78 12.15 32.32
CA ARG A 369 -16.16 12.47 30.94
C ARG A 369 -15.36 11.63 29.96
N PHE A 370 -14.04 11.54 30.19
CA PHE A 370 -13.14 10.69 29.41
C PHE A 370 -13.52 9.22 29.54
N ASP A 371 -13.75 8.73 30.78
CA ASP A 371 -14.07 7.33 31.05
C ASP A 371 -15.37 6.88 30.37
N ARG A 372 -16.38 7.74 30.28
CA ARG A 372 -17.61 7.45 29.51
C ARG A 372 -17.31 7.26 28.02
N ALA A 373 -16.54 8.17 27.42
CA ALA A 373 -16.18 8.07 26.01
C ALA A 373 -15.32 6.82 25.74
N ASN A 374 -14.38 6.52 26.64
CA ASN A 374 -13.52 5.35 26.58
C ASN A 374 -14.31 4.03 26.75
N THR A 375 -15.25 3.99 27.67
CA THR A 375 -16.12 2.82 27.90
C THR A 375 -17.02 2.53 26.70
N ASP A 376 -17.60 3.57 26.07
CA ASP A 376 -18.41 3.42 24.86
C ASP A 376 -17.58 2.85 23.70
N LEU A 377 -16.36 3.37 23.52
CA LEU A 377 -15.40 2.86 22.54
C LEU A 377 -15.01 1.41 22.83
N MET A 378 -14.62 1.12 24.07
CA MET A 378 -14.22 -0.22 24.52
C MET A 378 -15.32 -1.27 24.27
N ARG A 379 -16.58 -0.97 24.59
CA ARG A 379 -17.73 -1.88 24.37
C ARG A 379 -17.91 -2.18 22.87
N THR A 380 -17.84 -1.15 22.04
CA THR A 380 -17.98 -1.31 20.58
C THR A 380 -16.80 -2.10 19.99
N GLN A 381 -15.59 -1.80 20.43
CA GLN A 381 -14.37 -2.49 20.01
C GLN A 381 -14.38 -3.96 20.46
N LEU A 382 -14.82 -4.23 21.68
CA LEU A 382 -14.93 -5.59 22.22
C LEU A 382 -15.92 -6.42 21.40
N PHE A 383 -17.10 -5.86 21.07
CA PHE A 383 -18.07 -6.54 20.21
C PHE A 383 -17.48 -6.83 18.81
N THR A 384 -16.86 -5.83 18.20
CA THR A 384 -16.24 -5.97 16.86
C THR A 384 -15.13 -7.02 16.88
N ASN A 385 -14.24 -6.96 17.87
CA ASN A 385 -13.15 -7.93 18.01
C ASN A 385 -13.65 -9.35 18.25
N ARG A 386 -14.66 -9.54 19.11
CA ARG A 386 -15.28 -10.86 19.34
C ARG A 386 -15.88 -11.43 18.07
N THR A 387 -16.56 -10.59 17.27
CA THR A 387 -17.13 -11.00 15.98
C THR A 387 -16.03 -11.39 14.99
N MET A 388 -14.95 -10.62 14.92
CA MET A 388 -13.83 -10.92 14.00
C MET A 388 -13.02 -12.15 14.43
N VAL A 389 -12.80 -12.31 15.73
CA VAL A 389 -12.08 -13.49 16.26
C VAL A 389 -12.88 -14.77 16.04
N ALA A 390 -14.22 -14.72 16.10
CA ALA A 390 -15.08 -15.87 15.80
C ALA A 390 -14.92 -16.38 14.34
N MET A 391 -14.43 -15.56 13.42
CA MET A 391 -14.23 -15.95 12.03
C MET A 391 -13.28 -17.17 11.91
N MET A 392 -12.15 -17.16 12.63
CA MET A 392 -11.15 -18.23 12.54
C MET A 392 -11.69 -19.60 13.00
N PRO A 393 -12.35 -19.75 14.18
CA PRO A 393 -12.98 -21.00 14.58
C PRO A 393 -14.02 -21.52 13.58
N PHE A 394 -14.89 -20.63 13.05
CA PHE A 394 -15.87 -21.05 12.05
C PHE A 394 -15.22 -21.48 10.73
N MET A 395 -14.18 -20.81 10.29
CA MET A 395 -13.41 -21.21 9.12
C MET A 395 -12.74 -22.58 9.35
N THR A 396 -12.12 -22.78 10.50
CA THR A 396 -11.52 -24.07 10.85
C THR A 396 -12.57 -25.17 10.90
N LEU A 397 -13.78 -24.88 11.43
CA LEU A 397 -14.90 -25.82 11.43
C LEU A 397 -15.34 -26.18 10.00
N ILE A 398 -15.44 -25.19 9.09
CA ILE A 398 -15.76 -25.46 7.67
C ILE A 398 -14.67 -26.31 7.04
N MET A 399 -13.39 -25.96 7.21
CA MET A 399 -12.26 -26.70 6.67
C MET A 399 -12.23 -28.15 7.14
N ASN A 400 -12.23 -28.38 8.46
CA ASN A 400 -12.17 -29.72 9.04
C ASN A 400 -13.44 -30.51 8.76
N GLY A 401 -14.61 -29.87 8.79
CA GLY A 401 -15.88 -30.47 8.43
C GLY A 401 -15.89 -30.93 6.97
N THR A 402 -15.37 -30.09 6.05
CA THR A 402 -15.21 -30.45 4.65
C THR A 402 -14.23 -31.60 4.46
N SER A 403 -13.07 -31.59 5.15
CA SER A 403 -12.11 -32.69 5.12
C SER A 403 -12.72 -33.99 5.63
N LEU A 404 -13.53 -33.93 6.70
CA LEU A 404 -14.24 -35.11 7.23
C LEU A 404 -15.25 -35.67 6.20
N LEU A 405 -16.00 -34.77 5.52
CA LEU A 405 -16.92 -35.18 4.46
C LEU A 405 -16.16 -35.85 3.30
N ILE A 406 -15.03 -35.29 2.89
CA ILE A 406 -14.19 -35.85 1.83
C ILE A 406 -13.69 -37.25 2.23
N VAL A 407 -13.20 -37.42 3.46
CA VAL A 407 -12.73 -38.73 3.95
C VAL A 407 -13.90 -39.73 4.02
N TRP A 408 -15.08 -39.29 4.48
CA TRP A 408 -16.25 -40.17 4.60
C TRP A 408 -16.78 -40.64 3.24
N PHE A 409 -16.97 -39.73 2.30
CA PHE A 409 -17.47 -40.03 0.98
C PHE A 409 -16.37 -40.60 0.06
N GLY A 410 -15.13 -40.12 0.22
CA GLY A 410 -13.94 -40.65 -0.48
C GLY A 410 -13.65 -42.10 -0.07
N GLY A 411 -13.77 -42.44 1.23
CA GLY A 411 -13.63 -43.82 1.70
C GLY A 411 -14.64 -44.75 1.06
N LYS A 412 -15.91 -44.30 0.90
CA LYS A 412 -16.90 -45.10 0.17
C LYS A 412 -16.60 -45.24 -1.34
N ALA A 413 -16.04 -44.16 -1.92
CA ALA A 413 -15.62 -44.20 -3.32
C ALA A 413 -14.40 -45.15 -3.50
N MET A 414 -13.52 -45.22 -2.51
CA MET A 414 -12.41 -46.20 -2.50
C MET A 414 -12.93 -47.65 -2.36
N ASP A 415 -13.89 -47.91 -1.48
CA ASP A 415 -14.51 -49.22 -1.36
C ASP A 415 -15.17 -49.67 -2.68
N MET A 416 -15.71 -48.72 -3.46
CA MET A 416 -16.29 -48.96 -4.80
C MET A 416 -15.22 -49.01 -5.91
N GLY A 417 -13.93 -48.77 -5.60
CA GLY A 417 -12.84 -48.73 -6.57
C GLY A 417 -12.82 -47.51 -7.50
N THR A 418 -13.60 -46.48 -7.23
CA THR A 418 -13.73 -45.28 -8.08
C THR A 418 -12.78 -44.16 -7.68
N MET A 419 -11.97 -44.31 -6.60
CA MET A 419 -11.03 -43.32 -6.09
C MET A 419 -9.83 -43.99 -5.43
N GLN A 420 -8.63 -43.39 -5.56
CA GLN A 420 -7.43 -43.84 -4.87
C GLN A 420 -7.12 -42.95 -3.64
N VAL A 421 -6.24 -43.42 -2.75
CA VAL A 421 -5.88 -42.70 -1.50
C VAL A 421 -5.19 -41.37 -1.80
N GLY A 422 -4.26 -41.37 -2.74
CA GLY A 422 -3.55 -40.16 -3.14
C GLY A 422 -4.46 -39.11 -3.78
N GLU A 423 -5.42 -39.55 -4.61
CA GLU A 423 -6.46 -38.67 -5.15
C GLU A 423 -7.28 -38.00 -4.05
N MET A 424 -7.64 -38.75 -3.00
CA MET A 424 -8.34 -38.19 -1.83
C MET A 424 -7.50 -37.15 -1.11
N ILE A 425 -6.19 -37.39 -0.94
CA ILE A 425 -5.25 -36.44 -0.34
C ILE A 425 -5.12 -35.18 -1.21
N ALA A 426 -4.99 -35.34 -2.52
CA ALA A 426 -4.97 -34.22 -3.46
C ALA A 426 -6.26 -33.39 -3.39
N PHE A 427 -7.43 -34.04 -3.34
CA PHE A 427 -8.72 -33.41 -3.23
C PHE A 427 -8.86 -32.57 -1.94
N ILE A 428 -8.40 -33.09 -0.81
CA ILE A 428 -8.34 -32.34 0.47
C ILE A 428 -7.44 -31.12 0.31
N THR A 429 -6.27 -31.27 -0.32
CA THR A 429 -5.30 -30.18 -0.52
C THR A 429 -5.86 -29.09 -1.43
N TYR A 430 -6.49 -29.44 -2.56
CA TYR A 430 -7.16 -28.48 -3.41
C TYR A 430 -8.28 -27.74 -2.68
N THR A 431 -9.06 -28.43 -1.88
CA THR A 431 -10.11 -27.81 -1.07
C THR A 431 -9.54 -26.78 -0.11
N MET A 432 -8.43 -27.09 0.56
CA MET A 432 -7.73 -26.14 1.42
C MET A 432 -7.22 -24.94 0.64
N GLN A 433 -6.63 -25.12 -0.54
CA GLN A 433 -6.16 -24.02 -1.39
C GLN A 433 -7.32 -23.11 -1.84
N ILE A 434 -8.46 -23.67 -2.23
CA ILE A 434 -9.67 -22.93 -2.60
C ILE A 434 -10.16 -22.10 -1.42
N VAL A 435 -10.33 -22.70 -0.23
CA VAL A 435 -10.76 -22.00 0.98
C VAL A 435 -9.81 -20.85 1.34
N MET A 436 -8.49 -21.09 1.28
CA MET A 436 -7.47 -20.06 1.54
C MET A 436 -7.52 -18.92 0.53
N SER A 437 -7.82 -19.18 -0.74
CA SER A 437 -7.98 -18.14 -1.77
C SER A 437 -9.15 -17.20 -1.46
N PHE A 438 -10.28 -17.72 -1.01
CA PHE A 438 -11.43 -16.92 -0.58
C PHE A 438 -11.11 -16.11 0.70
N LEU A 439 -10.33 -16.67 1.64
CA LEU A 439 -9.89 -15.97 2.84
C LEU A 439 -9.00 -14.78 2.47
N MET A 440 -8.06 -14.95 1.54
CA MET A 440 -7.23 -13.86 1.03
C MET A 440 -8.07 -12.73 0.43
N LEU A 441 -9.07 -13.06 -0.40
CA LEU A 441 -10.00 -12.07 -0.97
C LEU A 441 -10.79 -11.32 0.10
N SER A 442 -11.25 -12.01 1.14
CA SER A 442 -11.99 -11.39 2.25
C SER A 442 -11.15 -10.40 3.03
N MET A 443 -9.88 -10.72 3.28
CA MET A 443 -8.94 -9.83 3.97
C MET A 443 -8.72 -8.54 3.17
N VAL A 444 -8.57 -8.66 1.86
CA VAL A 444 -8.42 -7.51 0.95
C VAL A 444 -9.67 -6.64 0.95
N ALA A 445 -10.87 -7.23 0.94
CA ALA A 445 -12.14 -6.50 0.93
C ALA A 445 -12.29 -5.55 2.13
N VAL A 446 -11.71 -5.89 3.29
CA VAL A 446 -11.70 -5.02 4.49
C VAL A 446 -10.70 -3.86 4.36
N MET A 447 -9.55 -4.08 3.71
CA MET A 447 -8.48 -3.08 3.64
C MET A 447 -8.68 -2.06 2.51
N LEU A 448 -9.30 -2.49 1.43
CA LEU A 448 -9.45 -1.72 0.20
C LEU A 448 -10.23 -0.39 0.36
N PRO A 449 -11.34 -0.30 1.13
CA PRO A 449 -12.04 0.96 1.35
C PRO A 449 -11.20 2.03 2.05
N ARG A 450 -10.36 1.64 3.01
CA ARG A 450 -9.47 2.57 3.72
C ARG A 450 -8.46 3.22 2.79
N ALA A 451 -7.82 2.42 1.94
CA ALA A 451 -6.90 2.94 0.93
C ALA A 451 -7.62 3.81 -0.12
N GLY A 452 -8.88 3.50 -0.43
CA GLY A 452 -9.71 4.33 -1.28
C GLY A 452 -9.87 5.74 -0.73
N VAL A 453 -10.20 5.88 0.56
CA VAL A 453 -10.32 7.18 1.24
C VAL A 453 -8.97 7.91 1.27
N ALA A 454 -7.88 7.21 1.58
CA ALA A 454 -6.54 7.81 1.55
C ALA A 454 -6.17 8.32 0.15
N ALA A 455 -6.46 7.54 -0.89
CA ALA A 455 -6.24 7.95 -2.27
C ALA A 455 -7.09 9.15 -2.70
N ASP A 456 -8.34 9.24 -2.23
CA ASP A 456 -9.22 10.38 -2.50
C ASP A 456 -8.69 11.66 -1.83
N ARG A 457 -8.19 11.56 -0.60
CA ARG A 457 -7.58 12.70 0.13
C ARG A 457 -6.27 13.18 -0.53
N ILE A 458 -5.44 12.25 -1.03
CA ILE A 458 -4.23 12.60 -1.78
C ILE A 458 -4.59 13.28 -3.10
N ASP A 459 -5.55 12.71 -3.83
CA ASP A 459 -5.97 13.25 -5.12
C ASP A 459 -6.62 14.62 -4.99
N GLU A 460 -7.38 14.87 -3.93
CA GLU A 460 -7.91 16.19 -3.61
C GLU A 460 -6.81 17.25 -3.55
N VAL A 461 -5.67 16.94 -2.92
CA VAL A 461 -4.52 17.86 -2.91
C VAL A 461 -3.94 18.03 -4.31
N ILE A 462 -3.68 16.94 -5.03
CA ILE A 462 -3.02 17.02 -6.35
C ILE A 462 -3.90 17.73 -7.39
N THR A 463 -5.22 17.61 -7.28
CA THR A 463 -6.18 18.17 -8.26
C THR A 463 -6.73 19.54 -7.89
N THR A 464 -6.54 20.01 -6.67
CA THR A 464 -6.93 21.38 -6.29
C THR A 464 -5.99 22.35 -7.02
N PRO A 465 -6.51 23.23 -7.90
CA PRO A 465 -5.68 24.22 -8.57
C PRO A 465 -5.27 25.30 -7.57
N ALA A 466 -4.06 25.81 -7.69
CA ALA A 466 -3.67 27.02 -7.00
C ALA A 466 -4.53 28.19 -7.52
N THR A 467 -4.96 29.08 -6.62
CA THR A 467 -5.75 30.27 -7.03
C THR A 467 -4.85 31.33 -7.67
N ILE A 468 -3.57 31.35 -7.29
CA ILE A 468 -2.60 32.32 -7.79
C ILE A 468 -1.62 31.64 -8.73
N HIS A 469 -1.52 32.16 -9.96
CA HIS A 469 -0.57 31.70 -10.97
C HIS A 469 0.07 32.86 -11.69
N ASP A 470 1.23 32.60 -12.28
CA ASP A 470 1.88 33.57 -13.14
C ASP A 470 1.03 33.84 -14.39
N PRO A 471 0.98 35.08 -14.86
CA PRO A 471 0.25 35.43 -16.07
C PRO A 471 0.88 34.81 -17.32
N ALA A 472 0.07 34.50 -18.32
CA ALA A 472 0.53 33.92 -19.58
C ALA A 472 1.49 34.85 -20.36
N ALA A 473 1.34 36.17 -20.18
CA ALA A 473 2.19 37.20 -20.78
C ALA A 473 2.65 38.18 -19.67
N PRO A 474 3.69 37.84 -18.92
CA PRO A 474 4.14 38.67 -17.81
C PRO A 474 4.72 40.01 -18.32
N LYS A 475 4.43 41.08 -17.58
CA LYS A 475 5.07 42.38 -17.78
C LYS A 475 6.36 42.44 -16.98
N SER A 476 7.29 43.30 -17.39
CA SER A 476 8.49 43.65 -16.64
C SER A 476 8.27 44.91 -15.82
N LEU A 477 8.96 44.99 -14.67
CA LEU A 477 9.01 46.23 -13.92
C LEU A 477 9.74 47.30 -14.76
N PRO A 478 9.30 48.58 -14.74
CA PRO A 478 9.97 49.64 -15.47
C PRO A 478 11.34 49.96 -14.84
N GLU A 479 12.36 50.22 -15.66
CA GLU A 479 13.70 50.64 -15.21
C GLU A 479 13.85 52.16 -15.04
N ASN A 480 12.78 52.88 -14.65
CA ASN A 480 12.72 54.36 -14.71
C ASN A 480 12.81 55.04 -13.35
N GLY A 481 13.25 54.38 -12.29
CA GLY A 481 13.35 54.94 -10.93
C GLY A 481 12.05 54.83 -10.10
N ASP A 482 10.93 54.39 -10.69
CA ASP A 482 9.69 54.15 -9.98
C ASP A 482 9.51 52.70 -9.52
N GLU A 483 10.55 51.89 -9.66
CA GLU A 483 10.56 50.42 -9.43
C GLU A 483 10.09 50.03 -8.03
N GLY A 484 10.36 50.87 -7.05
CA GLY A 484 9.98 50.62 -5.65
C GLY A 484 8.67 51.31 -5.23
N VAL A 485 7.92 51.96 -6.13
CA VAL A 485 6.65 52.62 -5.78
C VAL A 485 5.55 51.60 -5.62
N VAL A 486 4.94 51.52 -4.43
CA VAL A 486 3.76 50.66 -4.14
C VAL A 486 2.52 51.50 -4.08
N ALA A 487 1.50 51.22 -4.93
CA ALA A 487 0.25 51.93 -4.89
C ALA A 487 -0.95 51.00 -4.78
N PHE A 488 -1.88 51.33 -3.93
CA PHE A 488 -3.20 50.73 -3.80
C PHE A 488 -4.23 51.67 -4.48
N ASN A 489 -4.96 51.16 -5.45
CA ASN A 489 -5.91 51.90 -6.25
C ASN A 489 -7.31 51.30 -6.01
N ASP A 490 -8.06 51.89 -5.10
CA ASP A 490 -9.42 51.50 -4.73
C ASP A 490 -9.58 50.00 -4.43
N VAL A 491 -8.68 49.48 -3.60
CA VAL A 491 -8.56 48.06 -3.32
C VAL A 491 -9.57 47.60 -2.27
N SER A 492 -10.36 46.58 -2.63
CA SER A 492 -11.18 45.82 -1.69
C SER A 492 -10.76 44.37 -1.69
N PHE A 493 -10.85 43.71 -0.52
CA PHE A 493 -10.48 42.32 -0.37
C PHE A 493 -11.39 41.57 0.58
N ARG A 494 -11.77 40.34 0.17
CA ARG A 494 -12.56 39.38 0.94
C ARG A 494 -11.87 38.06 1.01
N TYR A 495 -11.77 37.48 2.21
CA TYR A 495 -11.24 36.13 2.37
C TYR A 495 -12.15 35.06 1.74
N PRO A 496 -11.62 34.00 1.14
CA PRO A 496 -12.42 32.90 0.63
C PRO A 496 -13.34 32.32 1.71
N GLY A 497 -14.65 32.31 1.43
CA GLY A 497 -15.66 31.80 2.37
C GLY A 497 -16.16 32.81 3.41
N SER A 498 -15.67 34.05 3.43
CA SER A 498 -16.23 35.14 4.23
C SER A 498 -17.40 35.83 3.49
N GLU A 499 -18.36 36.32 4.24
CA GLU A 499 -19.47 37.13 3.70
C GLU A 499 -19.11 38.63 3.66
N GLU A 500 -18.20 39.10 4.52
CA GLU A 500 -17.80 40.49 4.67
C GLU A 500 -16.42 40.75 4.08
N ASP A 501 -16.22 41.98 3.60
CA ASP A 501 -14.93 42.45 3.11
C ASP A 501 -14.01 42.75 4.31
N ALA A 502 -12.77 42.25 4.24
CA ALA A 502 -11.73 42.53 5.23
C ALA A 502 -11.04 43.86 4.98
N LEU A 503 -11.08 44.35 3.73
CA LEU A 503 -10.58 45.66 3.32
C LEU A 503 -11.56 46.26 2.32
N GLU A 504 -11.86 47.56 2.46
CA GLU A 504 -12.78 48.27 1.60
C GLU A 504 -12.18 49.60 1.12
N HIS A 505 -12.16 49.82 -0.20
CA HIS A 505 -11.80 51.07 -0.85
C HIS A 505 -10.44 51.65 -0.41
N ILE A 506 -9.42 50.84 -0.24
CA ILE A 506 -8.10 51.24 0.20
C ILE A 506 -7.33 51.93 -0.94
N SER A 507 -6.92 53.19 -0.70
CA SER A 507 -6.16 53.99 -1.67
C SER A 507 -5.02 54.79 -1.02
N PHE A 508 -3.79 54.42 -1.34
CA PHE A 508 -2.58 55.14 -0.93
C PHE A 508 -1.39 54.80 -1.82
N THR A 509 -0.30 55.58 -1.68
CA THR A 509 0.96 55.32 -2.38
C THR A 509 2.09 55.42 -1.39
N ALA A 510 2.98 54.40 -1.39
CA ALA A 510 4.27 54.38 -0.66
C ALA A 510 5.40 54.55 -1.66
N ARG A 511 6.39 55.39 -1.36
CA ARG A 511 7.45 55.82 -2.30
C ARG A 511 8.85 55.41 -1.82
N PRO A 512 9.80 55.22 -2.72
CA PRO A 512 11.22 55.00 -2.38
C PRO A 512 11.74 56.16 -1.50
N GLY A 513 12.55 55.79 -0.52
CA GLY A 513 13.08 56.74 0.46
C GLY A 513 12.14 57.18 1.58
N GLU A 514 10.87 56.71 1.52
CA GLU A 514 9.85 57.03 2.49
C GLU A 514 9.45 55.83 3.33
N THR A 515 9.12 56.09 4.60
CA THR A 515 8.52 55.09 5.49
C THR A 515 7.00 55.32 5.55
N THR A 516 6.22 54.38 5.09
CA THR A 516 4.77 54.36 5.26
C THR A 516 4.40 53.42 6.39
N ALA A 517 3.77 53.92 7.45
CA ALA A 517 3.35 53.14 8.60
C ALA A 517 1.83 52.89 8.56
N ILE A 518 1.41 51.67 8.93
CA ILE A 518 0.01 51.29 9.02
C ILE A 518 -0.34 50.98 10.47
N ILE A 519 -1.29 51.67 11.04
CA ILE A 519 -1.73 51.51 12.43
C ILE A 519 -3.24 51.40 12.52
N GLY A 520 -3.74 50.83 13.60
CA GLY A 520 -5.17 50.60 13.85
C GLY A 520 -5.41 49.54 14.89
N SER A 521 -6.67 49.30 15.23
CA SER A 521 -7.12 48.31 16.20
C SER A 521 -6.75 46.88 15.80
N THR A 522 -6.76 45.94 16.76
CA THR A 522 -6.53 44.52 16.45
C THR A 522 -7.70 44.02 15.59
N GLY A 523 -7.40 43.36 14.49
CA GLY A 523 -8.41 42.81 13.56
C GLY A 523 -8.87 43.75 12.46
N CYS A 524 -8.41 45.05 12.41
CA CYS A 524 -8.82 46.01 11.40
C CYS A 524 -8.26 45.78 9.97
N GLY A 525 -7.57 44.69 9.70
CA GLY A 525 -7.09 44.33 8.34
C GLY A 525 -5.63 44.69 8.02
N LYS A 526 -4.76 45.13 8.98
CA LYS A 526 -3.37 45.57 8.73
C LYS A 526 -2.51 44.51 8.04
N SER A 527 -2.43 43.30 8.59
CA SER A 527 -1.68 42.19 7.99
C SER A 527 -2.30 41.72 6.67
N THR A 528 -3.61 41.80 6.55
CA THR A 528 -4.32 41.51 5.30
C THR A 528 -3.88 42.47 4.19
N LEU A 529 -3.81 43.75 4.46
CA LEU A 529 -3.33 44.77 3.53
C LEU A 529 -1.89 44.49 3.10
N LEU A 530 -1.00 44.18 4.07
CA LEU A 530 0.40 43.91 3.79
C LEU A 530 0.56 42.63 2.92
N ASN A 531 -0.28 41.61 3.11
CA ASN A 531 -0.23 40.33 2.38
C ASN A 531 -0.69 40.43 0.91
N LEU A 532 -1.38 41.53 0.52
CA LEU A 532 -1.72 41.77 -0.87
C LEU A 532 -0.52 42.24 -1.71
N ILE A 533 0.49 42.88 -1.09
CA ILE A 533 1.69 43.36 -1.81
C ILE A 533 2.52 42.19 -2.38
N PRO A 534 2.90 41.15 -1.58
CA PRO A 534 3.60 39.98 -2.11
C PRO A 534 2.65 39.05 -2.89
N ARG A 535 1.41 39.42 -3.11
CA ARG A 535 0.39 38.62 -3.80
C ARG A 535 0.17 37.27 -3.13
N PHE A 536 0.12 37.23 -1.80
CA PHE A 536 -0.32 36.01 -1.07
C PHE A 536 -1.82 35.78 -1.22
N TYR A 537 -2.55 36.83 -1.58
CA TYR A 537 -3.93 36.86 -2.03
C TYR A 537 -4.08 37.88 -3.14
N ASP A 538 -5.00 37.69 -4.07
CA ASP A 538 -5.39 38.68 -5.07
C ASP A 538 -6.51 39.58 -4.53
N ALA A 539 -6.45 40.88 -4.83
CA ALA A 539 -7.52 41.81 -4.50
C ALA A 539 -8.84 41.42 -5.17
N THR A 540 -9.94 41.52 -4.44
CA THR A 540 -11.29 41.25 -4.95
C THR A 540 -11.76 42.33 -5.92
N ALA A 541 -11.42 43.58 -5.63
CA ALA A 541 -11.65 44.74 -6.48
C ALA A 541 -10.48 45.73 -6.39
N GLY A 542 -10.30 46.54 -7.42
CA GLY A 542 -9.19 47.48 -7.53
C GLY A 542 -7.87 46.80 -7.97
N SER A 543 -6.76 47.50 -7.73
CA SER A 543 -5.43 46.99 -8.10
C SER A 543 -4.34 47.41 -7.11
N VAL A 544 -3.42 46.50 -6.83
CA VAL A 544 -2.15 46.79 -6.16
C VAL A 544 -1.08 46.85 -7.23
N THR A 545 -0.31 47.94 -7.29
CA THR A 545 0.70 48.12 -8.31
C THR A 545 2.09 48.33 -7.68
N ILE A 546 3.13 47.80 -8.34
CA ILE A 546 4.54 48.09 -8.06
C ILE A 546 5.15 48.67 -9.31
N GLY A 547 5.78 49.86 -9.17
CA GLY A 547 6.31 50.60 -10.33
C GLY A 547 5.25 50.89 -11.40
N GLY A 548 3.97 51.05 -11.00
CA GLY A 548 2.83 51.27 -11.91
C GLY A 548 2.30 50.00 -12.59
N VAL A 549 2.93 48.81 -12.39
CA VAL A 549 2.47 47.54 -12.94
C VAL A 549 1.66 46.77 -11.88
N ASP A 550 0.50 46.26 -12.28
CA ASP A 550 -0.35 45.47 -11.38
C ASP A 550 0.42 44.17 -10.98
N VAL A 551 0.41 43.85 -9.68
CA VAL A 551 1.09 42.62 -9.15
C VAL A 551 0.56 41.33 -9.81
N ARG A 552 -0.67 41.34 -10.34
CA ARG A 552 -1.25 40.18 -11.07
C ARG A 552 -0.66 40.00 -12.45
N GLU A 553 -0.01 41.04 -13.03
CA GLU A 553 0.63 41.01 -14.34
C GLU A 553 2.14 40.68 -14.27
N LEU A 554 2.72 40.64 -13.07
CA LEU A 554 4.09 40.23 -12.81
C LEU A 554 4.16 38.71 -12.56
N THR A 555 5.32 38.08 -12.85
CA THR A 555 5.59 36.75 -12.30
C THR A 555 5.83 36.83 -10.80
N GLN A 556 5.44 35.80 -10.04
CA GLN A 556 5.71 35.76 -8.61
C GLN A 556 7.21 35.87 -8.30
N ALA A 557 8.07 35.28 -9.15
CA ALA A 557 9.52 35.40 -9.00
C ALA A 557 10.00 36.87 -9.10
N GLN A 558 9.60 37.61 -10.13
CA GLN A 558 9.92 39.05 -10.29
C GLN A 558 9.38 39.88 -9.12
N LEU A 559 8.13 39.61 -8.74
CA LEU A 559 7.49 40.31 -7.61
C LEU A 559 8.24 40.07 -6.29
N HIS A 560 8.52 38.81 -5.99
CA HIS A 560 9.18 38.46 -4.74
C HIS A 560 10.66 38.88 -4.72
N ASP A 561 11.32 39.00 -5.86
CA ASP A 561 12.70 39.41 -5.94
C ASP A 561 12.93 40.85 -5.45
N CYS A 562 12.01 41.76 -5.75
CA CYS A 562 12.06 43.14 -5.27
C CYS A 562 11.59 43.34 -3.82
N LEU A 563 11.07 42.29 -3.15
CA LEU A 563 10.50 42.38 -1.80
C LEU A 563 11.39 41.76 -0.73
N GLY A 564 11.51 42.42 0.43
CA GLY A 564 12.01 41.88 1.68
C GLY A 564 10.86 41.81 2.69
N TYR A 565 10.37 40.60 2.97
CA TYR A 565 9.20 40.40 3.85
C TYR A 565 9.60 39.84 5.21
N VAL A 566 9.14 40.50 6.28
CA VAL A 566 9.34 40.07 7.67
C VAL A 566 7.96 39.83 8.30
N PRO A 567 7.58 38.58 8.54
CA PRO A 567 6.29 38.26 9.13
C PRO A 567 6.21 38.65 10.62
N GLN A 568 5.00 38.76 11.14
CA GLN A 568 4.72 39.04 12.54
C GLN A 568 5.38 38.05 13.49
N LYS A 569 5.39 36.76 13.16
CA LYS A 569 6.14 35.72 13.88
C LYS A 569 7.36 35.33 13.07
N GLY A 570 8.55 35.61 13.59
CA GLY A 570 9.80 35.20 12.94
C GLY A 570 9.90 33.69 12.80
N VAL A 571 10.02 33.24 11.55
CA VAL A 571 10.17 31.81 11.20
C VAL A 571 11.62 31.56 10.77
N LEU A 572 12.28 30.60 11.45
CA LEU A 572 13.61 30.15 11.10
C LEU A 572 13.57 28.68 10.67
N PHE A 573 14.40 28.35 9.67
CA PHE A 573 14.56 27.00 9.17
C PHE A 573 15.69 26.27 9.91
N SER A 574 15.60 24.96 9.97
CA SER A 574 16.69 24.12 10.47
C SER A 574 17.94 24.30 9.64
N GLY A 575 19.08 24.45 10.27
CA GLY A 575 20.36 24.72 9.60
C GLY A 575 21.25 25.57 10.48
N THR A 576 21.97 26.55 9.92
CA THR A 576 22.82 27.50 10.66
C THR A 576 22.19 28.88 10.63
N ILE A 577 22.74 29.80 11.43
CA ILE A 577 22.39 31.22 11.34
C ILE A 577 22.73 31.76 9.95
N ASP A 578 23.92 31.45 9.42
CA ASP A 578 24.35 31.86 8.08
C ASP A 578 23.35 31.37 6.99
N SER A 579 22.99 30.10 6.99
CA SER A 579 22.03 29.54 6.00
C SER A 579 20.63 30.18 6.08
N ASN A 580 20.23 30.64 7.28
CA ASN A 580 19.00 31.37 7.47
C ASN A 580 19.07 32.80 6.93
N LEU A 581 20.20 33.50 7.05
CA LEU A 581 20.36 34.85 6.52
C LEU A 581 20.55 34.86 5.00
N LYS A 582 21.23 33.85 4.45
CA LYS A 582 21.37 33.65 3.00
C LYS A 582 20.15 33.07 2.29
N PHE A 583 19.09 32.81 3.04
CA PHE A 583 17.85 32.20 2.46
C PHE A 583 17.19 33.06 1.36
N GLY A 584 17.49 34.36 1.31
CA GLY A 584 16.96 35.28 0.31
C GLY A 584 17.51 35.10 -1.12
N GLY A 585 18.61 34.36 -1.31
CA GLY A 585 19.19 34.09 -2.62
C GLY A 585 20.68 33.77 -2.58
N ASP A 586 21.17 33.11 -3.64
CA ASP A 586 22.56 32.68 -3.76
C ASP A 586 23.56 33.87 -4.00
N HIS A 587 23.04 35.05 -4.30
CA HIS A 587 23.80 36.26 -4.51
C HIS A 587 24.27 36.94 -3.18
N ILE A 588 23.69 36.51 -2.05
CA ILE A 588 23.99 37.09 -0.73
C ILE A 588 25.37 36.65 -0.26
N THR A 589 26.27 37.62 -0.10
CA THR A 589 27.66 37.39 0.35
C THR A 589 27.78 37.31 1.86
N ASP A 590 28.93 36.83 2.36
CA ASP A 590 29.25 36.83 3.82
C ASP A 590 29.30 38.25 4.38
N ALA A 591 29.73 39.23 3.57
CA ALA A 591 29.73 40.65 3.95
C ALA A 591 28.30 41.18 4.14
N ASP A 592 27.37 40.82 3.26
CA ASP A 592 25.96 41.22 3.39
C ASP A 592 25.32 40.59 4.63
N VAL A 593 25.64 39.33 4.93
CA VAL A 593 25.19 38.63 6.13
C VAL A 593 25.68 39.34 7.39
N GLN A 594 26.97 39.71 7.45
CA GLN A 594 27.56 40.40 8.59
C GLN A 594 26.93 41.78 8.78
N LYS A 595 26.85 42.57 7.71
CA LYS A 595 26.22 43.89 7.70
C LYS A 595 24.77 43.87 8.14
N ALA A 596 23.98 42.90 7.57
CA ALA A 596 22.60 42.73 7.94
C ALA A 596 22.41 42.33 9.41
N ALA A 597 23.29 41.51 9.96
CA ALA A 597 23.27 41.13 11.37
C ALA A 597 23.59 42.32 12.28
N GLU A 598 24.51 43.20 11.89
CA GLU A 598 24.83 44.45 12.61
C GLU A 598 23.61 45.40 12.61
N ILE A 599 22.99 45.64 11.45
CA ILE A 599 21.83 46.51 11.32
C ILE A 599 20.67 45.99 12.14
N ALA A 600 20.40 44.66 12.08
CA ALA A 600 19.35 44.00 12.83
C ALA A 600 19.64 43.85 14.32
N GLN A 601 20.76 44.43 14.83
CA GLN A 601 21.21 44.30 16.21
C GLN A 601 21.35 42.83 16.65
N ALA A 602 21.76 41.96 15.73
CA ALA A 602 21.91 40.53 15.95
C ALA A 602 23.36 40.12 16.19
N ALA A 603 24.34 40.94 15.80
CA ALA A 603 25.75 40.61 15.83
C ALA A 603 26.27 40.23 17.23
N ASP A 604 25.83 40.91 18.29
CA ASP A 604 26.28 40.67 19.67
C ASP A 604 25.91 39.27 20.15
N PHE A 605 24.64 38.84 19.96
CA PHE A 605 24.25 37.52 20.43
C PHE A 605 24.75 36.40 19.50
N ILE A 606 25.01 36.68 18.21
CA ILE A 606 25.63 35.73 17.29
C ILE A 606 27.09 35.49 17.71
N SER A 607 27.86 36.57 17.98
CA SER A 607 29.27 36.50 18.43
C SER A 607 29.42 35.84 19.80
N ALA A 608 28.40 35.94 20.67
CA ALA A 608 28.38 35.27 21.96
C ALA A 608 28.19 33.75 21.88
N LYS A 609 27.80 33.21 20.70
CA LYS A 609 27.70 31.77 20.48
C LYS A 609 29.06 31.19 20.10
N SER A 610 29.33 29.94 20.52
CA SER A 610 30.60 29.24 20.27
C SER A 610 31.02 29.15 18.81
N GLU A 611 30.03 29.00 17.89
CA GLU A 611 30.24 28.81 16.46
C GLU A 611 29.84 30.05 15.63
N GLY A 612 29.52 31.20 16.29
CA GLY A 612 29.11 32.42 15.60
C GLY A 612 27.98 32.19 14.58
N PHE A 613 28.17 32.57 13.33
CA PHE A 613 27.21 32.38 12.23
C PHE A 613 27.00 30.92 11.86
N ALA A 614 27.93 30.00 12.14
CA ALA A 614 27.77 28.58 11.92
C ALA A 614 26.91 27.90 13.00
N SER A 615 26.51 28.62 14.04
CA SER A 615 25.70 28.08 15.15
C SER A 615 24.40 27.48 14.65
N PRO A 616 24.01 26.26 15.12
CA PRO A 616 22.84 25.56 14.63
C PRO A 616 21.55 26.24 15.09
N ILE A 617 20.59 26.28 14.18
CA ILE A 617 19.19 26.64 14.40
C ILE A 617 18.35 25.36 14.35
N ALA A 618 17.66 25.07 15.45
CA ALA A 618 16.73 23.96 15.51
C ALA A 618 15.42 24.26 14.73
N GLN A 619 14.64 23.25 14.46
CA GLN A 619 13.36 23.39 13.74
C GLN A 619 12.45 24.46 14.36
N GLY A 620 12.02 25.41 13.53
CA GLY A 620 11.22 26.57 13.97
C GLY A 620 11.95 27.51 14.92
N GLY A 621 13.28 27.40 15.02
CA GLY A 621 14.11 28.24 15.90
C GLY A 621 13.83 28.03 17.39
N SER A 622 13.48 26.80 17.82
CA SER A 622 13.14 26.51 19.23
C SER A 622 14.28 26.76 20.22
N ASN A 623 15.50 26.82 19.74
CA ASN A 623 16.73 27.08 20.55
C ASN A 623 17.13 28.54 20.58
N VAL A 624 16.34 29.48 20.09
CA VAL A 624 16.55 30.92 20.16
C VAL A 624 15.33 31.63 20.71
N SER A 625 15.52 32.77 21.40
CA SER A 625 14.43 33.55 21.99
C SER A 625 13.56 34.22 20.92
N GLY A 626 12.34 34.64 21.28
CA GLY A 626 11.42 35.33 20.36
C GLY A 626 12.03 36.60 19.74
N GLY A 627 12.70 37.44 20.53
CA GLY A 627 13.39 38.60 20.04
C GLY A 627 14.61 38.30 19.16
N GLN A 628 15.34 37.19 19.43
CA GLN A 628 16.41 36.72 18.55
C GLN A 628 15.87 36.22 17.21
N LYS A 629 14.77 35.44 17.22
CA LYS A 629 14.09 35.01 15.97
C LYS A 629 13.71 36.19 15.10
N GLN A 630 13.13 37.21 15.74
CA GLN A 630 12.68 38.39 15.03
C GLN A 630 13.85 39.15 14.40
N ARG A 631 14.96 39.38 15.19
CA ARG A 631 16.17 40.04 14.66
C ARG A 631 16.79 39.25 13.50
N LEU A 632 16.85 37.91 13.57
CA LEU A 632 17.35 37.10 12.47
C LEU A 632 16.42 37.15 11.24
N SER A 633 15.10 37.23 11.44
CA SER A 633 14.15 37.40 10.34
C SER A 633 14.28 38.77 9.67
N ILE A 634 14.53 39.81 10.45
CA ILE A 634 14.83 41.17 9.95
C ILE A 634 16.17 41.17 9.19
N ALA A 635 17.23 40.56 9.77
CA ALA A 635 18.53 40.45 9.11
C ALA A 635 18.44 39.72 7.76
N ARG A 636 17.62 38.65 7.68
CA ARG A 636 17.35 37.93 6.40
C ARG A 636 16.79 38.86 5.33
N ALA A 637 15.82 39.69 5.69
CA ALA A 637 15.23 40.63 4.74
C ALA A 637 16.22 41.73 4.31
N ILE A 638 17.07 42.20 5.24
CA ILE A 638 18.09 43.20 4.94
C ILE A 638 19.20 42.65 4.06
N ALA A 639 19.67 41.43 4.34
CA ALA A 639 20.75 40.78 3.56
C ALA A 639 20.40 40.61 2.07
N LYS A 640 19.10 40.60 1.70
CA LYS A 640 18.62 40.49 0.33
C LYS A 640 18.74 41.80 -0.46
N HIS A 641 18.89 42.96 0.19
CA HIS A 641 18.92 44.31 -0.40
C HIS A 641 17.73 44.62 -1.33
N PRO A 642 16.46 44.36 -0.88
CA PRO A 642 15.28 44.54 -1.72
C PRO A 642 14.96 46.02 -1.95
N GLN A 643 14.17 46.29 -3.01
CA GLN A 643 13.66 47.63 -3.31
C GLN A 643 12.52 48.04 -2.36
N ILE A 644 11.80 47.06 -1.78
CA ILE A 644 10.66 47.29 -0.91
C ILE A 644 10.79 46.39 0.32
N TYR A 645 10.76 46.99 1.49
CA TYR A 645 10.73 46.30 2.77
C TYR A 645 9.32 46.30 3.37
N LEU A 646 8.85 45.09 3.75
CA LEU A 646 7.57 44.88 4.37
C LEU A 646 7.72 44.27 5.74
N PHE A 647 7.34 45.03 6.81
CA PHE A 647 7.43 44.60 8.19
C PHE A 647 6.04 44.45 8.80
N ASP A 648 5.64 43.23 9.12
CA ASP A 648 4.37 42.96 9.79
C ASP A 648 4.57 42.84 11.29
N ASP A 649 4.30 43.92 12.03
CA ASP A 649 4.44 44.04 13.49
C ASP A 649 5.77 43.49 14.07
N SER A 650 6.82 43.59 13.25
CA SER A 650 8.10 42.88 13.47
C SER A 650 8.92 43.42 14.60
N PHE A 651 8.57 44.59 15.16
CA PHE A 651 9.31 45.28 16.22
C PHE A 651 8.71 45.04 17.61
N SER A 652 7.48 44.51 17.70
CA SER A 652 6.76 44.38 18.98
C SER A 652 7.41 43.39 19.97
N ALA A 653 8.17 42.41 19.47
CA ALA A 653 8.88 41.43 20.30
C ALA A 653 10.26 41.92 20.82
N LEU A 654 10.66 43.15 20.46
CA LEU A 654 11.93 43.72 20.83
C LEU A 654 11.81 44.57 22.08
N ASP A 655 12.89 44.66 22.90
CA ASP A 655 12.96 45.63 23.94
C ASP A 655 13.18 47.04 23.35
N TYR A 656 12.79 48.08 24.12
CA TYR A 656 12.78 49.46 23.65
C TYR A 656 14.14 49.96 23.13
N LYS A 657 15.23 49.60 23.81
CA LYS A 657 16.58 50.03 23.43
C LYS A 657 17.02 49.43 22.10
N THR A 658 16.78 48.13 21.94
CA THR A 658 17.08 47.40 20.69
C THR A 658 16.20 47.89 19.53
N ASP A 659 14.92 48.15 19.77
CA ASP A 659 13.99 48.68 18.75
C ASP A 659 14.46 50.06 18.23
N VAL A 660 14.81 50.98 19.11
CA VAL A 660 15.28 52.31 18.70
C VAL A 660 16.60 52.24 17.93
N ALA A 661 17.57 51.44 18.40
CA ALA A 661 18.85 51.25 17.71
C ALA A 661 18.67 50.63 16.31
N LEU A 662 17.86 49.58 16.22
CA LEU A 662 17.57 48.91 14.97
C LEU A 662 16.88 49.85 13.96
N ARG A 663 15.85 50.58 14.34
CA ARG A 663 15.14 51.51 13.44
C ARG A 663 16.07 52.64 12.94
N ARG A 664 16.99 53.13 13.81
CA ARG A 664 18.00 54.14 13.39
C ARG A 664 18.94 53.55 12.34
N ALA A 665 19.45 52.34 12.57
CA ALA A 665 20.33 51.65 11.63
C ALA A 665 19.59 51.28 10.31
N LEU A 666 18.35 50.82 10.40
CA LEU A 666 17.50 50.50 9.25
C LEU A 666 17.25 51.74 8.39
N LYS A 667 16.91 52.88 8.96
CA LYS A 667 16.66 54.13 8.23
C LYS A 667 17.91 54.59 7.44
N ALA A 668 19.09 54.37 7.97
CA ALA A 668 20.37 54.71 7.28
C ALA A 668 20.58 53.78 6.07
N GLU A 669 20.24 52.51 6.16
CA GLU A 669 20.44 51.52 5.09
C GLU A 669 19.32 51.58 4.03
N THR A 670 18.08 51.83 4.42
CA THR A 670 16.92 51.82 3.51
C THR A 670 16.60 53.16 2.87
N GLY A 671 17.58 54.13 2.87
CA GLY A 671 17.37 55.49 2.39
C GLY A 671 16.91 55.62 0.95
N SER A 672 17.09 54.61 0.11
CA SER A 672 16.62 54.57 -1.30
C SER A 672 15.47 53.57 -1.53
N ALA A 673 15.08 52.77 -0.53
CA ALA A 673 14.05 51.75 -0.65
C ALA A 673 12.71 52.25 -0.08
N THR A 674 11.61 51.63 -0.51
CA THR A 674 10.30 51.83 0.09
C THR A 674 10.17 50.96 1.33
N VAL A 675 9.76 51.57 2.44
CA VAL A 675 9.56 50.85 3.70
C VAL A 675 8.12 50.92 4.13
N ILE A 676 7.47 49.78 4.29
CA ILE A 676 6.10 49.68 4.78
C ILE A 676 6.09 48.92 6.09
N ILE A 677 5.61 49.54 7.16
CA ILE A 677 5.62 49.00 8.51
C ILE A 677 4.19 48.91 9.04
N VAL A 678 3.74 47.70 9.34
CA VAL A 678 2.57 47.52 10.20
C VAL A 678 3.04 47.58 11.65
N ALA A 679 2.41 48.42 12.46
CA ALA A 679 2.74 48.57 13.86
C ALA A 679 1.50 48.67 14.75
N GLN A 680 1.67 48.22 16.00
CA GLN A 680 0.69 48.40 17.08
C GLN A 680 1.07 49.51 18.05
N ARG A 681 2.38 49.91 18.04
CA ARG A 681 2.92 50.95 18.94
C ARG A 681 3.08 52.27 18.22
N ILE A 682 2.55 53.33 18.81
CA ILE A 682 2.74 54.70 18.31
C ILE A 682 4.22 55.12 18.22
N SER A 683 5.04 54.70 19.20
CA SER A 683 6.48 54.97 19.19
C SER A 683 7.19 54.42 17.94
N THR A 684 6.65 53.42 17.29
CA THR A 684 7.23 52.84 16.07
C THR A 684 6.89 53.71 14.82
N VAL A 685 5.79 54.42 14.82
CA VAL A 685 5.28 55.15 13.64
C VAL A 685 5.48 56.66 13.71
N LEU A 686 5.91 57.20 14.84
CA LEU A 686 6.03 58.64 15.09
C LEU A 686 6.80 59.42 14.00
N HIS A 687 7.85 58.80 13.46
CA HIS A 687 8.76 59.42 12.49
C HIS A 687 8.51 58.94 11.06
N ALA A 688 7.39 58.24 10.80
CA ALA A 688 7.02 57.83 9.45
C ALA A 688 6.65 59.08 8.60
N ASN A 689 7.07 59.00 7.32
CA ASN A 689 6.71 60.05 6.34
C ASN A 689 5.19 60.08 6.09
N GLN A 690 4.55 58.92 6.11
CA GLN A 690 3.12 58.76 5.98
C GLN A 690 2.64 57.71 7.01
N ILE A 691 1.57 58.02 7.70
CA ILE A 691 0.84 57.09 8.58
C ILE A 691 -0.56 56.89 8.01
N ILE A 692 -0.95 55.61 7.87
CA ILE A 692 -2.29 55.20 7.45
C ILE A 692 -2.94 54.61 8.68
N VAL A 693 -4.10 55.21 9.06
CA VAL A 693 -4.92 54.70 10.16
C VAL A 693 -6.02 53.86 9.56
N LEU A 694 -6.01 52.57 9.96
CA LEU A 694 -7.00 51.59 9.49
C LEU A 694 -8.00 51.31 10.62
N ASP A 695 -9.28 51.39 10.31
CA ASP A 695 -10.35 50.98 11.18
C ASP A 695 -11.43 50.24 10.38
N GLU A 696 -11.90 49.08 10.89
CA GLU A 696 -12.90 48.22 10.23
C GLU A 696 -12.68 48.04 8.70
N GLY A 697 -11.43 47.78 8.31
CA GLY A 697 -11.08 47.56 6.90
C GLY A 697 -11.02 48.82 6.01
N ARG A 698 -11.15 50.02 6.57
CA ARG A 698 -11.15 51.31 5.83
C ARG A 698 -10.05 52.26 6.31
N ILE A 699 -9.58 53.13 5.44
CA ILE A 699 -8.66 54.21 5.83
C ILE A 699 -9.46 55.34 6.43
N VAL A 700 -9.33 55.57 7.74
CA VAL A 700 -10.00 56.67 8.47
C VAL A 700 -9.10 57.89 8.62
N GLY A 701 -7.77 57.74 8.44
CA GLY A 701 -6.84 58.85 8.51
C GLY A 701 -5.57 58.55 7.69
N LYS A 702 -5.01 59.60 7.07
CA LYS A 702 -3.76 59.57 6.30
C LYS A 702 -2.99 60.85 6.45
N GLY A 703 -1.74 60.81 6.86
CA GLY A 703 -0.87 61.96 7.03
C GLY A 703 0.33 61.71 7.93
N THR A 704 1.01 62.74 8.37
CA THR A 704 2.06 62.70 9.39
C THR A 704 1.47 62.59 10.80
N HIS A 705 2.28 62.28 11.78
CA HIS A 705 1.85 62.21 13.19
C HIS A 705 1.13 63.54 13.61
N ALA A 706 1.75 64.68 13.30
CA ALA A 706 1.17 66.00 13.66
C ALA A 706 -0.16 66.23 13.02
N GLN A 707 -0.32 65.95 11.71
CA GLN A 707 -1.55 66.09 10.97
C GLN A 707 -2.65 65.17 11.53
N LEU A 708 -2.36 63.94 11.85
CA LEU A 708 -3.32 62.96 12.36
C LEU A 708 -3.75 63.25 13.81
N MET A 709 -2.87 63.84 14.60
CA MET A 709 -3.22 64.33 15.95
C MET A 709 -4.30 65.44 15.89
N GLU A 710 -4.36 66.18 14.80
CA GLU A 710 -5.33 67.24 14.61
C GLU A 710 -6.62 66.74 13.91
N SER A 711 -6.43 65.89 12.88
CA SER A 711 -7.53 65.55 11.95
C SER A 711 -8.23 64.18 12.24
N CYS A 712 -7.57 63.23 12.91
CA CYS A 712 -8.07 61.85 13.08
C CYS A 712 -8.37 61.53 14.55
N PRO A 713 -9.63 61.38 14.94
CA PRO A 713 -10.02 61.01 16.30
C PRO A 713 -9.51 59.64 16.72
N GLU A 714 -9.55 58.64 15.85
CA GLU A 714 -9.13 57.26 16.08
C GLU A 714 -7.63 57.22 16.35
N TYR A 715 -6.83 57.95 15.59
CA TYR A 715 -5.39 58.07 15.83
C TYR A 715 -5.06 58.71 17.18
N ARG A 716 -5.80 59.79 17.53
CA ARG A 716 -5.64 60.46 18.83
C ARG A 716 -5.96 59.53 20.00
N GLU A 717 -6.99 58.68 19.88
CA GLU A 717 -7.34 57.74 20.92
C GLU A 717 -6.23 56.71 21.09
N ILE A 718 -5.70 56.12 20.01
CA ILE A 718 -4.56 55.21 20.07
C ILE A 718 -3.32 55.90 20.68
N ALA A 719 -3.03 57.13 20.25
CA ALA A 719 -1.88 57.84 20.74
C ALA A 719 -1.99 58.20 22.25
N ARG A 720 -3.15 58.64 22.71
CA ARG A 720 -3.41 58.94 24.13
C ARG A 720 -3.41 57.68 25.02
N SER A 721 -3.77 56.54 24.49
CA SER A 721 -3.71 55.26 25.25
C SER A 721 -2.29 54.76 25.47
N GLN A 722 -1.33 55.17 24.63
CA GLN A 722 0.05 54.63 24.62
C GLN A 722 1.13 55.65 25.05
N LEU A 723 0.91 56.95 24.85
CA LEU A 723 1.87 58.02 25.19
C LEU A 723 1.49 58.71 26.46
N SER A 724 2.48 59.04 27.29
CA SER A 724 2.27 59.90 28.48
C SER A 724 1.96 61.33 28.05
N GLN A 725 1.25 62.11 28.90
CA GLN A 725 0.97 63.52 28.64
C GLN A 725 2.22 64.36 28.42
N LYS A 726 3.33 64.00 29.02
CA LYS A 726 4.64 64.66 28.87
C LYS A 726 5.22 64.45 27.47
N GLU A 727 5.11 63.25 26.92
CA GLU A 727 5.54 62.91 25.56
C GLU A 727 4.63 63.55 24.50
N LEU A 728 3.32 63.62 24.74
CA LEU A 728 2.36 64.35 23.89
C LEU A 728 2.60 65.86 23.85
N ASN A 729 3.14 66.48 24.95
CA ASN A 729 3.41 67.89 25.03
C ASN A 729 4.81 68.29 24.51
N LEU A 730 5.83 67.47 24.67
CA LEU A 730 7.17 67.70 24.10
C LEU A 730 7.14 67.76 22.56
N GLN A 731 6.24 67.09 21.94
CA GLN A 731 6.06 67.08 20.47
C GLN A 731 5.29 68.32 19.92
N LYS A 732 4.68 69.13 20.80
CA LYS A 732 4.07 70.44 20.41
C LYS A 732 5.13 71.54 20.32
N GLU A 733 6.29 71.38 20.94
CA GLU A 733 7.37 72.35 20.92
C GLU A 733 8.39 72.13 19.77
N ASP A 734 8.44 70.89 19.18
CA ASP A 734 9.32 70.55 18.04
C ASP A 734 8.63 70.62 16.68
N ALA A 735 7.31 70.94 16.57
CA ALA A 735 6.52 71.10 15.36
C ALA A 735 6.29 72.59 15.06
#